data_a6f08993f5a9313deb2b7f99a39067ca
#
_entry.id   a6f08993f5a9313deb2b7f99a39067ca
#
_cell.length_a   1.000
_cell.length_b   1.000
_cell.length_c   1.000
_cell.angle_alpha   90.00
_cell.angle_beta   90.00
_cell.angle_gamma   90.00
#
_symmetry.space_group_name_H-M   'P 1'
#
loop_
_entity.id
_entity.type
_entity.pdbx_description
1 polymer ?
#
loop_
_entity_poly.entity_id
_entity_poly.type
_entity_poly.pdbx_seq_one_letter_code
_entity_poly.pdbx_strand_id
1 'polypeptide(L)'
;MRFRTLCSIALLCLMCSAVFSYAHAANAEQDNVANVVPEADALQAESADKTAPAGGDAQQKAEDAERKQEAVRHAWAAQLHMLQSFREAADKLESQASSMSAELERNFTVWENETRRLTVLASTYKDWSNPMEAVSRSITHALSDIREFSAPLREGRDELRRRLDRVKPIEENLNSRLGKSEASNELKEFAKEVASTRKKLSTVLARYETALDPFETMAGRLETTRKDIAARLPELWKNYYLQPPLAWLSEKTWHNFSKRMLYALDGLKLRLPVELPLTIDQWRTAALRFAISIALSLALGVILHRRWFRDSKDPTARHLFYVSLPWLFFGASLLVSSISATGDVFRVFLALGNLCAILGVTLLAWDLRRMGHPEVNPQASPLLRLMPLTFAAYILLYLPLIRPILLLTWLACLVATLVWRRFWPPLSIAPLQFEEYARSFDGAVLWICLFLSLAGLHIISLILYLLLTSICLATQLSLGGIARINYLNEHLPSQGPQAVFASLLVALAAPLMLITAVVSVLLWVGTLPGGMVLMMEYIFKSVRIGSTQFNLLSILAIISLFFLTRAAVIMGTRFLKRLPGQGLNIDASLIQPAQTAFTYAAWAIFGLFVLRSLGMELSNLAMVAGGLSVGIGFGMQAIVSNFISGLLLIFGRMLQVGDVVEVSGVTGRVRKISVRDTMVETYDNALIYIPNSEFISKQLVNWTRNNPTVRINIPIGVAYGTDTGLVMKTLIAVANAHGSVMKYPAPSVAFTDFGDNTLNFILYCWVAKYDARVSTATELRLAIEKQFRANNIEIAFPQVDVHVKELPPHKPASKKPGDRPHARVRRTRRQAGNSDHPKRREENMAD
;
A
#
# COMPACT_ATOMS: atom_id res chain seq x y z
N MET A 1 -16.54 24.15 9.49
CA MET A 1 -16.10 24.19 10.90
C MET A 1 -15.86 22.79 11.49
N ARG A 2 -16.67 21.78 11.16
CA ARG A 2 -16.64 20.41 11.71
C ARG A 2 -15.51 19.47 11.16
N PHE A 3 -14.98 19.71 9.95
CA PHE A 3 -13.88 18.94 9.36
C PHE A 3 -12.55 19.12 10.13
N ARG A 4 -12.30 20.33 10.61
CA ARG A 4 -11.11 20.66 11.40
C ARG A 4 -11.14 20.01 12.79
N THR A 5 -12.33 19.65 13.32
CA THR A 5 -12.52 18.93 14.58
C THR A 5 -12.02 17.48 14.50
N LEU A 6 -12.32 16.81 13.41
CA LEU A 6 -11.93 15.41 13.18
C LEU A 6 -10.41 15.25 12.97
N CYS A 7 -9.79 16.18 12.22
CA CYS A 7 -8.34 16.18 12.05
C CYS A 7 -7.58 16.40 13.37
N SER A 8 -8.14 17.18 14.29
CA SER A 8 -7.45 17.44 15.56
C SER A 8 -7.63 16.31 16.57
N ILE A 9 -8.73 15.52 16.50
CA ILE A 9 -8.87 14.28 17.30
C ILE A 9 -7.89 13.22 16.78
N ALA A 10 -7.78 13.07 15.46
CA ALA A 10 -6.76 12.19 14.85
C ALA A 10 -5.34 12.63 15.20
N LEU A 11 -5.09 13.93 15.25
CA LEU A 11 -3.80 14.50 15.65
C LEU A 11 -3.53 14.27 17.15
N LEU A 12 -4.56 14.35 17.99
CA LEU A 12 -4.43 14.07 19.44
C LEU A 12 -4.14 12.59 19.71
N CYS A 13 -4.79 11.69 18.98
CA CYS A 13 -4.50 10.25 19.03
C CYS A 13 -3.10 9.93 18.49
N LEU A 14 -2.67 10.60 17.42
CA LEU A 14 -1.32 10.50 16.85
C LEU A 14 -0.26 11.10 17.78
N MET A 15 -0.53 12.20 18.45
CA MET A 15 0.39 12.78 19.43
C MET A 15 0.51 11.92 20.69
N CYS A 16 -0.58 11.33 21.18
CA CYS A 16 -0.52 10.35 22.27
C CYS A 16 0.29 9.11 21.88
N SER A 17 0.13 8.59 20.64
CA SER A 17 0.93 7.47 20.15
C SER A 17 2.37 7.87 19.83
N ALA A 18 2.62 9.08 19.33
CA ALA A 18 3.95 9.59 19.04
C ALA A 18 4.78 9.87 20.30
N VAL A 19 4.13 10.34 21.37
CA VAL A 19 4.81 10.53 22.67
C VAL A 19 5.25 9.18 23.26
N PHE A 20 4.45 8.12 23.05
CA PHE A 20 4.83 6.76 23.42
C PHE A 20 5.86 6.12 22.46
N SER A 21 5.81 6.42 21.18
CA SER A 21 6.76 5.89 20.17
C SER A 21 8.13 6.59 20.25
N TYR A 22 8.16 7.89 20.56
CA TYR A 22 9.41 8.65 20.59
C TYR A 22 10.34 8.24 21.74
N ALA A 23 9.78 7.77 22.85
CA ALA A 23 10.58 7.21 23.94
C ALA A 23 11.34 5.92 23.55
N HIS A 24 10.94 5.29 22.43
CA HIS A 24 11.57 4.06 21.90
C HIS A 24 12.39 4.28 20.62
N ALA A 25 12.11 5.33 19.85
CA ALA A 25 12.79 5.59 18.58
C ALA A 25 14.26 6.05 18.76
N ALA A 26 14.62 6.55 19.92
CA ALA A 26 16.01 6.91 20.22
C ALA A 26 16.96 5.70 20.27
N ASN A 27 16.46 4.47 20.23
CA ASN A 27 17.27 3.25 20.22
C ASN A 27 17.23 2.47 18.90
N ALA A 28 16.51 2.94 17.89
CA ALA A 28 16.28 2.20 16.63
C ALA A 28 16.93 2.83 15.38
N GLU A 29 17.75 3.87 15.55
CA GLU A 29 18.34 4.60 14.42
C GLU A 29 19.79 4.16 14.12
N GLN A 30 20.08 2.88 14.21
CA GLN A 30 21.39 2.32 13.86
C GLN A 30 21.37 1.08 12.97
N ASP A 31 20.41 0.89 12.09
CA ASP A 31 20.55 -0.16 11.07
C ASP A 31 19.77 0.19 9.79
N ASN A 32 20.21 1.21 9.06
CA ASN A 32 19.88 1.32 7.62
C ASN A 32 20.74 2.39 6.93
N VAL A 33 22.02 2.13 6.77
CA VAL A 33 22.81 2.72 5.69
C VAL A 33 23.65 1.62 5.07
N ALA A 34 23.07 0.90 4.17
CA ALA A 34 23.84 0.08 3.23
C ALA A 34 23.12 0.07 1.87
N ASN A 35 23.92 0.38 0.85
CA ASN A 35 23.67 0.15 -0.56
C ASN A 35 22.88 1.20 -1.34
N VAL A 36 23.60 2.22 -1.78
CA VAL A 36 23.49 2.73 -3.15
C VAL A 36 24.89 2.76 -3.76
N VAL A 37 25.20 1.75 -4.53
CA VAL A 37 26.33 1.73 -5.46
C VAL A 37 25.76 2.13 -6.82
N PRO A 38 26.28 3.16 -7.49
CA PRO A 38 26.00 3.35 -8.92
C PRO A 38 26.89 2.41 -9.74
N GLU A 39 26.26 1.61 -10.55
CA GLU A 39 26.87 0.78 -11.59
C GLU A 39 27.76 1.61 -12.50
N ALA A 40 29.00 1.18 -12.62
CA ALA A 40 29.95 1.62 -13.62
C ALA A 40 29.96 0.58 -14.75
N ASP A 41 28.95 0.63 -15.60
CA ASP A 41 28.93 -0.07 -16.89
C ASP A 41 29.02 0.94 -18.03
N ALA A 42 30.25 1.27 -18.43
CA ALA A 42 30.51 1.84 -19.75
C ALA A 42 31.99 1.73 -20.09
N LEU A 43 32.48 0.53 -20.41
CA LEU A 43 33.73 0.33 -21.16
C LEU A 43 33.91 -1.15 -21.56
N GLN A 44 32.94 -1.67 -22.30
CA GLN A 44 33.11 -2.88 -23.10
C GLN A 44 32.29 -2.80 -24.39
N ALA A 45 32.83 -2.12 -25.38
CA ALA A 45 32.43 -2.29 -26.78
C ALA A 45 33.55 -1.75 -27.65
N GLU A 46 34.41 -2.63 -28.08
CA GLU A 46 35.12 -2.52 -29.35
C GLU A 46 36.07 -3.70 -29.53
N SER A 47 35.54 -4.77 -30.06
CA SER A 47 36.34 -5.74 -30.81
C SER A 47 35.39 -6.52 -31.74
N ALA A 48 35.21 -6.00 -32.92
CA ALA A 48 34.95 -6.74 -34.19
C ALA A 48 34.61 -5.74 -35.29
N ASP A 49 35.52 -5.40 -36.11
CA ASP A 49 35.38 -5.67 -37.57
C ASP A 49 36.70 -5.51 -38.28
N LYS A 50 37.14 -6.60 -38.91
CA LYS A 50 38.22 -6.63 -39.87
C LYS A 50 37.58 -6.75 -41.24
N THR A 51 37.59 -5.69 -42.00
CA THR A 51 37.75 -5.81 -43.46
C THR A 51 38.33 -4.52 -44.02
N ALA A 52 39.54 -4.62 -44.59
CA ALA A 52 40.21 -3.57 -45.32
C ALA A 52 39.62 -3.38 -46.72
N PRO A 53 39.82 -2.18 -47.30
CA PRO A 53 40.66 -2.21 -48.53
C PRO A 53 41.87 -1.27 -48.47
N ALA A 54 42.89 -1.70 -49.14
CA ALA A 54 44.13 -1.03 -49.32
C ALA A 54 44.02 0.21 -50.21
N GLY A 55 44.76 1.25 -49.82
CA GLY A 55 45.15 2.33 -50.74
C GLY A 55 44.72 3.72 -50.28
N GLY A 56 45.59 4.43 -49.59
CA GLY A 56 45.40 5.82 -49.24
C GLY A 56 46.31 6.29 -48.09
N ASP A 57 47.34 6.98 -48.47
CA ASP A 57 48.06 8.02 -47.75
C ASP A 57 48.82 7.72 -46.48
N ALA A 58 50.14 7.71 -46.60
CA ALA A 58 51.09 7.79 -45.50
C ALA A 58 50.86 8.99 -44.58
N GLN A 59 50.23 10.03 -45.08
CA GLN A 59 49.90 11.26 -44.36
C GLN A 59 48.74 11.05 -43.39
N GLN A 60 47.69 10.29 -43.73
CA GLN A 60 46.57 9.98 -42.90
C GLN A 60 46.95 9.04 -41.75
N LYS A 61 47.89 8.12 -41.98
CA LYS A 61 48.50 7.25 -40.96
C LYS A 61 49.34 8.03 -39.95
N ALA A 62 50.03 9.07 -40.40
CA ALA A 62 50.81 9.95 -39.54
C ALA A 62 49.91 10.83 -38.66
N GLU A 63 48.83 11.39 -39.19
CA GLU A 63 47.85 12.18 -38.44
C GLU A 63 47.07 11.32 -37.42
N ASP A 64 46.71 10.07 -37.78
CA ASP A 64 46.06 9.13 -36.85
C ASP A 64 47.01 8.66 -35.75
N ALA A 65 48.29 8.51 -36.04
CA ALA A 65 49.31 8.21 -35.04
C ALA A 65 49.58 9.41 -34.11
N GLU A 66 49.55 10.62 -34.61
CA GLU A 66 49.68 11.84 -33.82
C GLU A 66 48.44 12.09 -32.92
N ARG A 67 47.21 11.92 -33.43
CA ARG A 67 45.97 11.93 -32.63
C ARG A 67 45.95 10.85 -31.57
N LYS A 68 46.44 9.62 -31.85
CA LYS A 68 46.55 8.55 -30.83
C LYS A 68 47.59 8.88 -29.77
N GLN A 69 48.72 9.52 -30.15
CA GLN A 69 49.71 9.98 -29.18
C GLN A 69 49.17 11.13 -28.30
N GLU A 70 48.41 12.06 -28.89
CA GLU A 70 47.78 13.14 -28.18
C GLU A 70 46.70 12.65 -27.20
N ALA A 71 45.86 11.70 -27.63
CA ALA A 71 44.87 11.05 -26.76
C ALA A 71 45.51 10.29 -25.59
N VAL A 72 46.68 9.63 -25.85
CA VAL A 72 47.46 8.95 -24.79
C VAL A 72 48.07 9.96 -23.83
N ARG A 73 48.60 11.11 -24.30
CA ARG A 73 49.10 12.18 -23.40
C ARG A 73 47.98 12.80 -22.58
N HIS A 74 46.78 13.03 -23.13
CA HIS A 74 45.66 13.52 -22.39
C HIS A 74 45.20 12.52 -21.32
N ALA A 75 45.14 11.23 -21.65
CA ALA A 75 44.80 10.18 -20.69
C ALA A 75 45.80 10.09 -19.53
N TRP A 76 47.12 10.26 -19.87
CA TRP A 76 48.18 10.24 -18.83
C TRP A 76 48.12 11.51 -17.95
N ALA A 77 47.88 12.67 -18.52
CA ALA A 77 47.70 13.90 -17.76
C ALA A 77 46.55 13.82 -16.80
N ALA A 78 45.42 13.22 -17.21
CA ALA A 78 44.27 12.98 -16.33
C ALA A 78 44.60 11.99 -15.18
N GLN A 79 45.34 10.91 -15.48
CA GLN A 79 45.79 9.95 -14.47
C GLN A 79 46.83 10.57 -13.50
N LEU A 80 47.72 11.40 -13.97
CA LEU A 80 48.68 12.10 -13.12
C LEU A 80 47.97 13.08 -12.18
N HIS A 81 47.01 13.84 -12.68
CA HIS A 81 46.18 14.73 -11.86
C HIS A 81 45.37 13.95 -10.78
N MET A 82 44.84 12.79 -11.13
CA MET A 82 44.19 11.90 -10.17
C MET A 82 45.14 11.41 -9.06
N LEU A 83 46.39 11.00 -9.42
CA LEU A 83 47.42 10.59 -8.47
C LEU A 83 47.84 11.74 -7.55
N GLN A 84 47.98 12.95 -8.11
CA GLN A 84 48.25 14.16 -7.32
C GLN A 84 47.12 14.44 -6.32
N SER A 85 45.83 14.36 -6.75
CA SER A 85 44.69 14.50 -5.86
C SER A 85 44.66 13.43 -4.76
N PHE A 86 45.09 12.20 -5.06
CA PHE A 86 45.19 11.13 -4.04
C PHE A 86 46.31 11.40 -3.03
N ARG A 87 47.42 11.98 -3.48
CA ARG A 87 48.51 12.37 -2.62
C ARG A 87 48.15 13.51 -1.70
N GLU A 88 47.52 14.57 -2.21
CA GLU A 88 47.02 15.70 -1.42
C GLU A 88 45.99 15.25 -0.38
N ALA A 89 45.08 14.36 -0.75
CA ALA A 89 44.18 13.78 0.19
C ALA A 89 44.85 12.93 1.28
N ALA A 90 45.87 12.17 0.91
CA ALA A 90 46.70 11.44 1.90
C ALA A 90 47.42 12.38 2.86
N ASP A 91 47.98 13.51 2.33
CA ASP A 91 48.61 14.55 3.18
C ASP A 91 47.63 15.19 4.15
N LYS A 92 46.41 15.50 3.67
CA LYS A 92 45.35 16.06 4.51
C LYS A 92 44.91 15.07 5.59
N LEU A 93 44.71 13.81 5.23
CA LEU A 93 44.35 12.77 6.21
C LEU A 93 45.48 12.53 7.21
N GLU A 94 46.75 12.53 6.78
CA GLU A 94 47.91 12.42 7.67
C GLU A 94 47.99 13.56 8.69
N SER A 95 47.73 14.79 8.26
CA SER A 95 47.68 15.95 9.16
C SER A 95 46.51 15.86 10.15
N GLN A 96 45.35 15.37 9.70
CA GLN A 96 44.20 15.12 10.59
C GLN A 96 44.53 14.04 11.64
N ALA A 97 45.09 12.90 11.23
CA ALA A 97 45.50 11.86 12.16
C ALA A 97 46.51 12.37 13.21
N SER A 98 47.45 13.21 12.78
CA SER A 98 48.48 13.78 13.68
C SER A 98 47.88 14.78 14.65
N SER A 99 46.94 15.61 14.25
CA SER A 99 46.25 16.53 15.15
C SER A 99 45.38 15.82 16.18
N MET A 100 44.80 14.66 15.82
CA MET A 100 43.98 13.85 16.71
C MET A 100 44.80 12.95 17.66
N SER A 101 46.07 12.76 17.42
CA SER A 101 46.89 11.77 18.17
C SER A 101 46.91 12.00 19.69
N ALA A 102 47.06 13.25 20.15
CA ALA A 102 47.04 13.58 21.58
C ALA A 102 45.67 13.43 22.24
N GLU A 103 44.60 13.59 21.46
CA GLU A 103 43.23 13.39 21.92
C GLU A 103 42.89 11.87 21.96
N LEU A 104 43.38 11.13 20.98
CA LEU A 104 43.27 9.66 20.91
C LEU A 104 43.93 9.00 22.15
N GLU A 105 45.13 9.43 22.53
CA GLU A 105 45.86 8.86 23.67
C GLU A 105 45.16 9.14 24.99
N ARG A 106 44.64 10.37 25.17
CA ARG A 106 43.86 10.75 26.38
C ARG A 106 42.57 9.94 26.46
N ASN A 107 41.85 9.84 25.41
CA ASN A 107 40.53 9.14 25.39
C ASN A 107 40.73 7.62 25.48
N PHE A 108 41.81 7.06 24.93
CA PHE A 108 42.13 5.65 25.04
C PHE A 108 42.20 5.19 26.50
N THR A 109 42.94 5.89 27.34
CA THR A 109 43.07 5.53 28.76
C THR A 109 41.72 5.59 29.48
N VAL A 110 40.88 6.56 29.17
CA VAL A 110 39.52 6.68 29.74
C VAL A 110 38.66 5.48 29.31
N TRP A 111 38.66 5.17 28.05
CA TRP A 111 37.88 4.06 27.51
C TRP A 111 38.38 2.69 27.91
N GLU A 112 39.68 2.52 28.05
CA GLU A 112 40.27 1.27 28.56
C GLU A 112 39.86 1.01 30.01
N ASN A 113 39.92 2.02 30.85
CA ASN A 113 39.48 1.93 32.24
C ASN A 113 38.01 1.63 32.37
N GLU A 114 37.16 2.29 31.56
CA GLU A 114 35.72 2.03 31.53
C GLU A 114 35.40 0.62 30.98
N THR A 115 36.07 0.18 29.94
CA THR A 115 35.94 -1.18 29.39
C THR A 115 36.30 -2.23 30.45
N ARG A 116 37.41 -2.04 31.17
CA ARG A 116 37.83 -2.92 32.26
C ARG A 116 36.82 -2.93 33.39
N ARG A 117 36.35 -1.75 33.82
CA ARG A 117 35.30 -1.58 34.84
C ARG A 117 34.01 -2.33 34.45
N LEU A 118 33.51 -2.12 33.26
CA LEU A 118 32.27 -2.75 32.81
C LEU A 118 32.41 -4.27 32.71
N THR A 119 33.54 -4.79 32.28
CA THR A 119 33.82 -6.23 32.23
C THR A 119 33.86 -6.85 33.62
N VAL A 120 34.48 -6.18 34.58
CA VAL A 120 34.50 -6.60 36.00
C VAL A 120 33.09 -6.57 36.60
N LEU A 121 32.34 -5.52 36.35
CA LEU A 121 30.96 -5.42 36.83
C LEU A 121 30.07 -6.53 36.22
N ALA A 122 30.24 -6.86 34.96
CA ALA A 122 29.54 -7.97 34.30
C ALA A 122 29.84 -9.33 34.97
N SER A 123 31.09 -9.58 35.35
CA SER A 123 31.47 -10.80 36.06
C SER A 123 30.96 -10.82 37.51
N THR A 124 30.96 -9.67 38.18
CA THR A 124 30.50 -9.52 39.57
C THR A 124 28.97 -9.73 39.69
N TYR A 125 28.21 -9.19 38.77
CA TYR A 125 26.74 -9.22 38.82
C TYR A 125 26.12 -10.33 37.98
N LYS A 126 26.86 -11.37 37.61
CA LYS A 126 26.46 -12.43 36.68
C LYS A 126 25.12 -13.13 37.05
N ASP A 127 24.75 -13.12 38.34
CA ASP A 127 23.54 -13.78 38.85
C ASP A 127 22.41 -12.80 39.23
N TRP A 128 22.56 -11.51 38.91
CA TRP A 128 21.62 -10.46 39.30
C TRP A 128 21.02 -9.76 38.07
N SER A 129 19.74 -9.93 37.84
CA SER A 129 19.06 -9.41 36.66
C SER A 129 19.16 -7.87 36.49
N ASN A 130 18.80 -7.12 37.51
CA ASN A 130 18.80 -5.65 37.49
C ASN A 130 20.17 -5.01 37.26
N PRO A 131 21.23 -5.37 38.06
CA PRO A 131 22.57 -4.85 37.82
C PRO A 131 23.12 -5.27 36.47
N MET A 132 22.85 -6.51 36.04
CA MET A 132 23.31 -7.02 34.76
C MET A 132 22.70 -6.25 33.57
N GLU A 133 21.39 -5.92 33.63
CA GLU A 133 20.75 -5.08 32.64
C GLU A 133 21.33 -3.66 32.62
N ALA A 134 21.61 -3.10 33.81
CA ALA A 134 22.28 -1.79 33.90
C ALA A 134 23.68 -1.81 33.25
N VAL A 135 24.46 -2.84 33.52
CA VAL A 135 25.76 -3.04 32.87
C VAL A 135 25.63 -3.19 31.37
N SER A 136 24.65 -3.95 30.90
CA SER A 136 24.37 -4.10 29.45
C SER A 136 24.09 -2.76 28.79
N ARG A 137 23.28 -1.91 29.42
CA ARG A 137 23.00 -0.56 28.92
C ARG A 137 24.25 0.31 28.91
N SER A 138 25.04 0.29 29.97
CA SER A 138 26.30 1.03 30.02
C SER A 138 27.29 0.57 28.96
N ILE A 139 27.35 -0.74 28.67
CA ILE A 139 28.17 -1.28 27.57
C ILE A 139 27.65 -0.77 26.22
N THR A 140 26.33 -0.71 26.01
CA THR A 140 25.74 -0.22 24.75
C THR A 140 26.08 1.26 24.54
N HIS A 141 26.03 2.08 25.59
CA HIS A 141 26.47 3.48 25.53
C HIS A 141 27.95 3.59 25.21
N ALA A 142 28.80 2.87 25.95
CA ALA A 142 30.24 2.89 25.71
C ALA A 142 30.59 2.46 24.28
N LEU A 143 29.89 1.46 23.73
CA LEU A 143 30.07 1.05 22.35
C LEU A 143 29.64 2.14 21.36
N SER A 144 28.52 2.83 21.62
CA SER A 144 28.08 3.97 20.80
C SER A 144 29.12 5.08 20.79
N ASP A 145 29.60 5.45 21.98
CA ASP A 145 30.56 6.53 22.16
C ASP A 145 31.90 6.20 21.50
N ILE A 146 32.40 4.96 21.66
CA ILE A 146 33.63 4.49 21.00
C ILE A 146 33.46 4.50 19.48
N ARG A 147 32.28 4.12 18.97
CA ARG A 147 32.00 4.11 17.53
C ARG A 147 31.90 5.52 16.96
N GLU A 148 31.24 6.42 17.66
CA GLU A 148 31.14 7.84 17.29
C GLU A 148 32.49 8.52 17.30
N PHE A 149 33.26 8.33 18.35
CA PHE A 149 34.62 8.88 18.45
C PHE A 149 35.56 8.34 17.36
N SER A 150 35.46 7.04 17.05
CA SER A 150 36.32 6.41 16.03
C SER A 150 35.78 6.57 14.59
N ALA A 151 34.62 7.16 14.37
CA ALA A 151 34.01 7.32 13.04
C ALA A 151 34.90 8.09 12.06
N PRO A 152 35.50 9.25 12.40
CA PRO A 152 36.37 9.98 11.49
C PRO A 152 37.59 9.17 11.06
N LEU A 153 38.12 8.34 11.97
CA LEU A 153 39.28 7.47 11.66
C LEU A 153 38.86 6.32 10.72
N ARG A 154 37.68 5.75 10.91
CA ARG A 154 37.14 4.72 10.02
C ARG A 154 36.86 5.27 8.65
N GLU A 155 36.24 6.44 8.55
CA GLU A 155 36.00 7.11 7.28
C GLU A 155 37.32 7.40 6.53
N GLY A 156 38.33 7.90 7.25
CA GLY A 156 39.66 8.13 6.69
C GLY A 156 40.32 6.84 6.18
N ARG A 157 40.29 5.77 6.97
CA ARG A 157 40.77 4.43 6.57
C ARG A 157 40.06 3.94 5.33
N ASP A 158 38.76 3.98 5.29
CA ASP A 158 37.95 3.45 4.18
C ASP A 158 38.14 4.29 2.91
N GLU A 159 38.36 5.59 3.03
CA GLU A 159 38.72 6.47 1.93
C GLU A 159 40.11 6.14 1.36
N LEU A 160 41.13 5.97 2.24
CA LEU A 160 42.45 5.57 1.84
C LEU A 160 42.47 4.20 1.15
N ARG A 161 41.66 3.24 1.67
CA ARG A 161 41.53 1.91 1.11
C ARG A 161 40.93 1.95 -0.30
N ARG A 162 39.84 2.71 -0.49
CA ARG A 162 39.24 2.92 -1.82
C ARG A 162 40.22 3.53 -2.81
N ARG A 163 41.05 4.50 -2.38
CA ARG A 163 42.03 5.13 -3.26
C ARG A 163 43.18 4.16 -3.59
N LEU A 164 43.65 3.41 -2.61
CA LEU A 164 44.68 2.38 -2.80
C LEU A 164 44.20 1.30 -3.79
N ASP A 165 42.95 0.85 -3.67
CA ASP A 165 42.38 -0.14 -4.58
C ASP A 165 42.23 0.39 -6.04
N ARG A 166 42.11 1.70 -6.23
CA ARG A 166 42.14 2.33 -7.54
C ARG A 166 43.56 2.43 -8.12
N VAL A 167 44.59 2.55 -7.28
CA VAL A 167 46.00 2.64 -7.71
C VAL A 167 46.58 1.27 -8.07
N LYS A 168 46.17 0.19 -7.39
CA LYS A 168 46.68 -1.17 -7.64
C LYS A 168 46.58 -1.63 -9.10
N PRO A 169 45.40 -1.55 -9.78
CA PRO A 169 45.31 -2.00 -11.18
C PRO A 169 46.14 -1.14 -12.15
N ILE A 170 46.37 0.12 -11.82
CA ILE A 170 47.24 1.01 -12.63
C ILE A 170 48.68 0.54 -12.54
N GLU A 171 49.15 0.21 -11.34
CA GLU A 171 50.51 -0.30 -11.11
C GLU A 171 50.73 -1.66 -11.77
N GLU A 172 49.78 -2.58 -11.67
CA GLU A 172 49.85 -3.90 -12.31
C GLU A 172 49.91 -3.78 -13.83
N ASN A 173 49.11 -2.93 -14.42
CA ASN A 173 49.11 -2.66 -15.86
C ASN A 173 50.44 -2.02 -16.30
N LEU A 174 50.98 -1.07 -15.51
CA LEU A 174 52.26 -0.44 -15.77
C LEU A 174 53.44 -1.45 -15.69
N ASN A 175 53.44 -2.27 -14.64
CA ASN A 175 54.48 -3.30 -14.46
C ASN A 175 54.47 -4.33 -15.63
N SER A 176 53.27 -4.71 -16.10
CA SER A 176 53.12 -5.59 -17.25
C SER A 176 53.66 -4.97 -18.56
N ARG A 177 53.61 -3.64 -18.69
CA ARG A 177 54.11 -2.90 -19.85
C ARG A 177 55.62 -2.61 -19.77
N LEU A 178 56.14 -2.34 -18.56
CA LEU A 178 57.58 -2.12 -18.32
C LEU A 178 58.41 -3.38 -18.53
N GLY A 179 57.83 -4.57 -18.37
CA GLY A 179 58.50 -5.85 -18.66
C GLY A 179 58.66 -6.19 -20.15
N LYS A 180 58.03 -5.46 -21.07
CA LYS A 180 58.17 -5.59 -22.51
C LYS A 180 59.16 -4.52 -23.01
N SER A 181 60.31 -4.95 -23.50
CA SER A 181 61.46 -4.17 -24.00
C SER A 181 61.06 -2.88 -24.76
N GLU A 182 61.69 -1.73 -24.36
CA GLU A 182 61.53 -0.36 -24.81
C GLU A 182 60.46 0.49 -24.10
N ALA A 183 60.55 0.59 -22.78
CA ALA A 183 59.77 1.57 -22.05
C ALA A 183 60.34 2.99 -22.18
N SER A 184 59.55 3.95 -22.68
CA SER A 184 59.95 5.38 -22.76
C SER A 184 60.29 5.94 -21.37
N ASN A 185 61.15 6.94 -21.31
CA ASN A 185 61.53 7.60 -20.05
C ASN A 185 60.32 8.16 -19.31
N GLU A 186 59.33 8.66 -20.05
CA GLU A 186 58.06 9.16 -19.49
C GLU A 186 57.26 8.06 -18.77
N LEU A 187 57.26 6.83 -19.29
CA LEU A 187 56.59 5.69 -18.70
C LEU A 187 57.24 5.23 -17.37
N LYS A 188 58.59 5.31 -17.31
CA LYS A 188 59.36 5.04 -16.12
C LYS A 188 59.14 6.07 -15.02
N GLU A 189 59.01 7.36 -15.40
CA GLU A 189 58.75 8.44 -14.47
C GLU A 189 57.30 8.36 -13.91
N PHE A 190 56.32 8.05 -14.75
CA PHE A 190 54.96 7.80 -14.33
C PHE A 190 54.85 6.58 -13.40
N ALA A 191 55.54 5.49 -13.68
CA ALA A 191 55.57 4.32 -12.80
C ALA A 191 56.19 4.63 -11.45
N LYS A 192 57.21 5.48 -11.41
CA LYS A 192 57.82 5.96 -10.16
C LYS A 192 56.82 6.79 -9.32
N GLU A 193 56.00 7.62 -9.99
CA GLU A 193 54.98 8.43 -9.31
C GLU A 193 53.85 7.57 -8.78
N VAL A 194 53.38 6.57 -9.55
CA VAL A 194 52.39 5.58 -9.08
C VAL A 194 52.92 4.82 -7.87
N ALA A 195 54.17 4.32 -7.92
CA ALA A 195 54.78 3.59 -6.81
C ALA A 195 54.96 4.47 -5.57
N SER A 196 55.34 5.76 -5.75
CA SER A 196 55.47 6.71 -4.65
C SER A 196 54.13 7.03 -4.01
N THR A 197 53.10 7.23 -4.79
CA THR A 197 51.73 7.50 -4.33
C THR A 197 51.15 6.29 -3.59
N ARG A 198 51.31 5.09 -4.15
CA ARG A 198 50.90 3.85 -3.47
C ARG A 198 51.62 3.68 -2.11
N LYS A 199 52.96 3.86 -2.07
CA LYS A 199 53.74 3.76 -0.84
C LYS A 199 53.22 4.76 0.20
N LYS A 200 52.92 5.99 -0.22
CA LYS A 200 52.38 7.00 0.66
C LYS A 200 51.01 6.61 1.21
N LEU A 201 50.06 6.25 0.32
CA LEU A 201 48.73 5.78 0.71
C LEU A 201 48.78 4.59 1.68
N SER A 202 49.68 3.60 1.40
CA SER A 202 49.82 2.43 2.26
C SER A 202 50.42 2.79 3.65
N THR A 203 51.35 3.74 3.69
CA THR A 203 51.96 4.21 4.95
C THR A 203 50.92 4.95 5.81
N VAL A 204 50.15 5.85 5.21
CA VAL A 204 49.11 6.58 5.92
C VAL A 204 47.97 5.62 6.35
N LEU A 205 47.59 4.67 5.50
CA LEU A 205 46.61 3.65 5.84
C LEU A 205 47.07 2.81 7.06
N ALA A 206 48.32 2.36 7.08
CA ALA A 206 48.87 1.60 8.19
C ALA A 206 48.82 2.41 9.51
N ARG A 207 49.05 3.72 9.46
CA ARG A 207 48.91 4.58 10.64
C ARG A 207 47.43 4.64 11.13
N TYR A 208 46.48 4.77 10.24
CA TYR A 208 45.06 4.74 10.57
C TYR A 208 44.66 3.39 11.17
N GLU A 209 45.06 2.28 10.57
CA GLU A 209 44.81 0.93 11.10
C GLU A 209 45.43 0.74 12.48
N THR A 210 46.68 1.17 12.72
CA THR A 210 47.33 1.12 14.03
C THR A 210 46.62 1.99 15.06
N ALA A 211 46.11 3.16 14.67
CA ALA A 211 45.36 4.04 15.55
C ALA A 211 43.95 3.49 15.88
N LEU A 212 43.33 2.75 14.98
CA LEU A 212 41.99 2.16 15.15
C LEU A 212 42.01 0.84 15.94
N ASP A 213 43.06 0.04 15.81
CA ASP A 213 43.17 -1.31 16.40
C ASP A 213 42.83 -1.36 17.90
N PRO A 214 43.34 -0.45 18.77
CA PRO A 214 42.95 -0.46 20.17
C PRO A 214 41.45 -0.25 20.41
N PHE A 215 40.83 0.64 19.66
CA PHE A 215 39.39 0.92 19.78
C PHE A 215 38.53 -0.22 19.24
N GLU A 216 38.93 -0.83 18.14
CA GLU A 216 38.28 -2.02 17.59
C GLU A 216 38.41 -3.22 18.52
N THR A 217 39.57 -3.40 19.16
CA THR A 217 39.77 -4.44 20.16
C THR A 217 38.92 -4.22 21.41
N MET A 218 38.83 -2.98 21.93
CA MET A 218 37.95 -2.65 23.06
C MET A 218 36.50 -2.85 22.69
N ALA A 219 36.07 -2.36 21.54
CA ALA A 219 34.71 -2.56 21.06
C ALA A 219 34.36 -4.06 20.88
N GLY A 220 35.30 -4.85 20.36
CA GLY A 220 35.18 -6.31 20.27
C GLY A 220 34.97 -7.00 21.61
N ARG A 221 35.75 -6.62 22.63
CA ARG A 221 35.60 -7.14 24.01
C ARG A 221 34.27 -6.75 24.63
N LEU A 222 33.85 -5.50 24.48
CA LEU A 222 32.54 -5.05 24.97
C LEU A 222 31.38 -5.73 24.24
N GLU A 223 31.49 -5.92 22.92
CA GLU A 223 30.45 -6.60 22.12
C GLU A 223 30.33 -8.08 22.52
N THR A 224 31.42 -8.78 22.78
CA THR A 224 31.36 -10.17 23.26
C THR A 224 30.73 -10.22 24.65
N THR A 225 31.12 -9.32 25.55
CA THR A 225 30.50 -9.22 26.88
C THR A 225 29.02 -8.89 26.80
N ARG A 226 28.64 -7.99 25.90
CA ARG A 226 27.23 -7.66 25.65
C ARG A 226 26.41 -8.87 25.14
N LYS A 227 26.98 -9.65 24.23
CA LYS A 227 26.34 -10.90 23.72
C LYS A 227 26.16 -11.92 24.84
N ASP A 228 27.17 -12.11 25.68
CA ASP A 228 27.10 -13.04 26.83
C ASP A 228 26.03 -12.60 27.83
N ILE A 229 25.95 -11.30 28.11
CA ILE A 229 24.88 -10.76 28.95
C ILE A 229 23.52 -10.97 28.32
N ALA A 230 23.36 -10.64 27.03
CA ALA A 230 22.10 -10.78 26.33
C ALA A 230 21.59 -12.23 26.31
N ALA A 231 22.48 -13.21 26.21
CA ALA A 231 22.14 -14.62 26.26
C ALA A 231 21.65 -15.08 27.65
N ARG A 232 22.18 -14.50 28.74
CA ARG A 232 21.83 -14.88 30.12
C ARG A 232 20.66 -14.10 30.68
N LEU A 233 20.45 -12.88 30.22
CA LEU A 233 19.46 -11.96 30.77
C LEU A 233 18.04 -12.50 30.79
N PRO A 234 17.52 -13.20 29.75
CA PRO A 234 16.18 -13.78 29.77
C PRO A 234 15.97 -14.77 30.90
N GLU A 235 16.96 -15.64 31.14
CA GLU A 235 16.89 -16.64 32.21
C GLU A 235 16.95 -15.98 33.60
N LEU A 236 17.81 -15.00 33.77
CA LEU A 236 17.88 -14.22 35.01
C LEU A 236 16.57 -13.51 35.33
N TRP A 237 15.93 -12.92 34.32
CA TRP A 237 14.62 -12.29 34.48
C TRP A 237 13.51 -13.33 34.72
N LYS A 238 13.55 -14.46 34.02
CA LYS A 238 12.63 -15.57 34.28
C LYS A 238 12.73 -16.01 35.73
N ASN A 239 13.94 -16.23 36.24
CA ASN A 239 14.19 -16.62 37.64
C ASN A 239 13.82 -15.49 38.64
N TYR A 240 13.89 -14.23 38.22
CA TYR A 240 13.44 -13.13 39.06
C TYR A 240 11.92 -13.13 39.20
N TYR A 241 11.16 -13.41 38.14
CA TYR A 241 9.71 -13.40 38.14
C TYR A 241 9.09 -14.73 38.61
N LEU A 242 9.67 -15.86 38.19
CA LEU A 242 9.18 -17.21 38.51
C LEU A 242 9.93 -17.79 39.71
N GLN A 243 9.52 -17.42 40.90
CA GLN A 243 10.10 -18.00 42.12
C GLN A 243 9.38 -19.30 42.49
N PRO A 244 10.08 -20.22 43.28
CA PRO A 244 9.40 -21.35 43.87
C PRO A 244 8.26 -20.89 44.79
N PRO A 245 7.08 -21.49 44.70
CA PRO A 245 5.97 -21.19 45.62
C PRO A 245 6.42 -21.38 47.08
N LEU A 246 5.92 -20.49 47.95
CA LEU A 246 6.21 -20.53 49.41
C LEU A 246 7.67 -20.34 49.81
N ALA A 247 8.54 -19.90 48.89
CA ALA A 247 9.94 -19.62 49.20
C ALA A 247 10.16 -18.59 50.34
N TRP A 248 9.14 -17.72 50.54
CA TRP A 248 9.16 -16.72 51.61
C TRP A 248 9.03 -17.30 53.04
N LEU A 249 8.48 -18.51 53.20
CA LEU A 249 8.37 -19.21 54.47
C LEU A 249 9.69 -19.90 54.86
N SER A 250 10.66 -20.00 53.94
CA SER A 250 11.91 -20.69 54.26
C SER A 250 12.81 -19.84 55.16
N GLU A 251 13.40 -20.45 56.13
CA GLU A 251 14.37 -19.85 57.07
C GLU A 251 15.49 -19.14 56.33
N LYS A 252 15.93 -19.67 55.21
CA LYS A 252 16.97 -19.10 54.34
C LYS A 252 16.60 -17.70 53.84
N THR A 253 15.29 -17.40 53.68
CA THR A 253 14.82 -16.10 53.21
C THR A 253 15.00 -15.03 54.28
N TRP A 254 14.79 -15.38 55.54
CA TRP A 254 14.90 -14.48 56.69
C TRP A 254 16.29 -14.48 57.31
N HIS A 255 17.10 -15.46 56.99
CA HIS A 255 18.48 -15.51 57.45
C HIS A 255 19.25 -14.34 56.84
N ASN A 256 19.97 -13.62 57.68
CA ASN A 256 20.69 -12.36 57.33
C ASN A 256 19.80 -11.25 56.75
N PHE A 257 18.49 -11.21 57.15
CA PHE A 257 17.57 -10.15 56.72
C PHE A 257 18.12 -8.75 57.00
N SER A 258 18.69 -8.50 58.17
CA SER A 258 19.29 -7.22 58.47
C SER A 258 20.46 -6.81 57.57
N LYS A 259 21.35 -7.74 57.24
CA LYS A 259 22.43 -7.51 56.26
C LYS A 259 21.89 -7.24 54.87
N ARG A 260 20.91 -8.02 54.44
CA ARG A 260 20.25 -7.82 53.11
C ARG A 260 19.53 -6.49 53.07
N MET A 261 18.92 -6.06 54.16
CA MET A 261 18.26 -4.77 54.26
C MET A 261 19.24 -3.61 54.16
N LEU A 262 20.40 -3.69 54.86
CA LEU A 262 21.48 -2.72 54.72
C LEU A 262 22.01 -2.65 53.29
N TYR A 263 22.26 -3.80 52.63
CA TYR A 263 22.66 -3.82 51.23
C TYR A 263 21.58 -3.27 50.26
N ALA A 264 20.27 -3.46 50.56
CA ALA A 264 19.20 -2.88 49.76
C ALA A 264 19.08 -1.38 50.01
N LEU A 265 19.29 -0.91 51.22
CA LEU A 265 19.33 0.52 51.55
C LEU A 265 20.58 1.20 50.92
N ASP A 266 21.71 0.55 50.94
CA ASP A 266 22.89 1.02 50.19
C ASP A 266 22.69 0.92 48.70
N GLY A 267 22.03 -0.10 48.20
CA GLY A 267 21.58 -0.20 46.83
C GLY A 267 20.52 0.85 46.48
N LEU A 268 19.70 1.31 47.42
CA LEU A 268 18.78 2.43 47.27
C LEU A 268 19.54 3.75 47.17
N LYS A 269 20.61 3.93 47.99
CA LYS A 269 21.52 5.06 47.89
C LYS A 269 22.30 5.08 46.58
N LEU A 270 22.70 3.92 46.08
CA LEU A 270 23.33 3.75 44.76
C LEU A 270 22.35 3.89 43.60
N ARG A 271 21.04 3.74 43.82
CA ARG A 271 19.98 3.78 42.81
C ARG A 271 19.12 5.03 42.84
N LEU A 272 18.99 5.65 43.98
CA LEU A 272 18.69 7.07 44.12
C LEU A 272 20.06 7.76 44.08
N PRO A 273 20.47 8.32 42.96
CA PRO A 273 21.74 9.06 43.00
C PRO A 273 21.51 10.35 43.75
N VAL A 274 21.87 10.28 44.95
CA VAL A 274 22.16 11.48 45.74
C VAL A 274 23.63 11.86 45.53
N GLU A 275 24.25 11.44 44.48
CA GLU A 275 25.36 12.14 43.87
C GLU A 275 24.78 13.28 43.02
N LEU A 276 24.20 14.24 43.70
CA LEU A 276 24.19 15.61 43.25
C LEU A 276 25.65 16.13 43.38
N PRO A 277 26.25 16.53 42.24
CA PRO A 277 25.60 17.46 41.34
C PRO A 277 25.43 16.90 39.94
N LEU A 278 24.19 16.68 39.58
CA LEU A 278 23.78 16.81 38.18
C LEU A 278 24.44 18.08 37.66
N THR A 279 25.17 17.98 36.58
CA THR A 279 25.76 19.17 35.97
C THR A 279 24.60 20.14 35.70
N ILE A 280 24.81 21.39 36.05
CA ILE A 280 23.80 22.47 35.87
C ILE A 280 23.20 22.42 34.45
N ASP A 281 24.00 22.01 33.48
CA ASP A 281 23.59 21.86 32.07
C ASP A 281 22.56 20.75 31.84
N GLN A 282 22.62 19.62 32.54
CA GLN A 282 21.64 18.55 32.44
C GLN A 282 20.27 18.98 32.99
N TRP A 283 20.27 19.64 34.13
CA TRP A 283 19.06 20.25 34.69
C TRP A 283 18.48 21.34 33.79
N ARG A 284 19.35 22.16 33.22
CA ARG A 284 18.96 23.24 32.32
C ARG A 284 18.29 22.71 31.06
N THR A 285 18.83 21.67 30.43
CA THR A 285 18.26 21.06 29.23
C THR A 285 16.92 20.35 29.52
N ALA A 286 16.84 19.59 30.63
CA ALA A 286 15.59 18.95 31.04
C ALA A 286 14.49 19.97 31.38
N ALA A 287 14.86 21.01 32.16
CA ALA A 287 13.93 22.08 32.50
C ALA A 287 13.47 22.89 31.29
N LEU A 288 14.37 23.16 30.34
CA LEU A 288 14.01 23.86 29.11
C LEU A 288 13.01 23.07 28.28
N ARG A 289 13.24 21.77 28.08
CA ARG A 289 12.31 20.90 27.35
C ARG A 289 10.97 20.76 28.05
N PHE A 290 10.98 20.67 29.38
CA PHE A 290 9.77 20.67 30.18
C PHE A 290 8.98 21.97 29.99
N ALA A 291 9.66 23.11 30.05
CA ALA A 291 9.05 24.41 29.86
C ALA A 291 8.46 24.55 28.45
N ILE A 292 9.20 24.15 27.42
CA ILE A 292 8.72 24.15 26.04
C ILE A 292 7.50 23.22 25.86
N SER A 293 7.58 22.00 26.41
CA SER A 293 6.48 21.04 26.32
C SER A 293 5.22 21.50 27.04
N ILE A 294 5.35 22.10 28.22
CA ILE A 294 4.22 22.72 28.93
C ILE A 294 3.67 23.91 28.15
N ALA A 295 4.51 24.77 27.61
CA ALA A 295 4.06 25.92 26.82
C ALA A 295 3.27 25.46 25.58
N LEU A 296 3.75 24.43 24.88
CA LEU A 296 3.03 23.81 23.73
C LEU A 296 1.70 23.17 24.18
N SER A 297 1.69 22.49 25.31
CA SER A 297 0.48 21.89 25.90
C SER A 297 -0.55 22.93 26.29
N LEU A 298 -0.12 24.05 26.90
CA LEU A 298 -0.99 25.18 27.22
C LEU A 298 -1.52 25.85 25.94
N ALA A 299 -0.67 26.09 24.94
CA ALA A 299 -1.10 26.63 23.66
C ALA A 299 -2.14 25.74 22.98
N LEU A 300 -1.91 24.42 22.96
CA LEU A 300 -2.86 23.45 22.45
C LEU A 300 -4.16 23.45 23.28
N GLY A 301 -4.05 23.53 24.60
CA GLY A 301 -5.20 23.68 25.50
C GLY A 301 -6.03 24.91 25.20
N VAL A 302 -5.40 26.07 25.00
CA VAL A 302 -6.09 27.32 24.63
C VAL A 302 -6.78 27.18 23.26
N ILE A 303 -6.12 26.58 22.29
CA ILE A 303 -6.70 26.32 20.96
C ILE A 303 -7.92 25.40 21.07
N LEU A 304 -7.80 24.30 21.80
CA LEU A 304 -8.89 23.37 22.05
C LEU A 304 -10.05 24.04 22.77
N HIS A 305 -9.76 24.84 23.81
CA HIS A 305 -10.78 25.58 24.54
C HIS A 305 -11.54 26.55 23.64
N ARG A 306 -10.81 27.43 22.92
CA ARG A 306 -11.44 28.41 22.02
C ARG A 306 -12.26 27.78 20.91
N ARG A 307 -11.85 26.60 20.45
CA ARG A 307 -12.45 25.98 19.29
C ARG A 307 -13.58 25.02 19.59
N TRP A 308 -13.53 24.33 20.75
CA TRP A 308 -14.42 23.21 21.06
C TRP A 308 -15.20 23.31 22.34
N PHE A 309 -14.65 23.98 23.33
CA PHE A 309 -15.19 23.97 24.67
C PHE A 309 -15.81 25.28 25.10
N ARG A 310 -15.53 26.38 24.41
CA ARG A 310 -16.02 27.71 24.75
C ARG A 310 -17.55 27.76 24.88
N ASP A 311 -18.26 27.12 23.95
CA ASP A 311 -19.72 27.15 23.86
C ASP A 311 -20.37 25.84 24.33
N SER A 312 -19.58 24.91 24.91
CA SER A 312 -20.11 23.64 25.38
C SER A 312 -20.82 23.79 26.73
N LYS A 313 -22.12 23.50 26.74
CA LYS A 313 -22.93 23.41 27.97
C LYS A 313 -22.79 22.04 28.65
N ASP A 314 -22.18 21.06 28.03
CA ASP A 314 -22.02 19.70 28.52
C ASP A 314 -21.02 19.66 29.70
N PRO A 315 -21.47 19.25 30.92
CA PRO A 315 -20.61 19.16 32.11
C PRO A 315 -19.46 18.13 31.91
N THR A 316 -19.67 17.08 31.13
CA THR A 316 -18.66 16.06 30.88
C THR A 316 -17.51 16.62 30.02
N ALA A 317 -17.85 17.45 29.02
CA ALA A 317 -16.87 18.13 28.19
C ALA A 317 -16.03 19.14 29.01
N ARG A 318 -16.63 19.82 29.97
CA ARG A 318 -15.91 20.71 30.89
C ARG A 318 -14.95 19.95 31.79
N HIS A 319 -15.38 18.83 32.36
CA HIS A 319 -14.53 17.96 33.18
C HIS A 319 -13.34 17.42 32.40
N LEU A 320 -13.56 16.94 31.17
CA LEU A 320 -12.51 16.50 30.28
C LEU A 320 -11.46 17.59 30.04
N PHE A 321 -11.90 18.83 29.81
CA PHE A 321 -10.99 19.93 29.52
C PHE A 321 -10.21 20.41 30.75
N TYR A 322 -10.88 20.58 31.88
CA TYR A 322 -10.27 21.21 33.07
C TYR A 322 -9.59 20.20 33.99
N VAL A 323 -9.88 18.92 33.89
CA VAL A 323 -9.35 17.89 34.78
C VAL A 323 -8.50 16.87 34.00
N SER A 324 -9.07 16.21 33.02
CA SER A 324 -8.42 15.06 32.38
C SER A 324 -7.25 15.47 31.48
N LEU A 325 -7.43 16.48 30.63
CA LEU A 325 -6.37 16.96 29.72
C LEU A 325 -5.16 17.56 30.43
N PRO A 326 -5.30 18.37 31.51
CA PRO A 326 -4.14 18.89 32.25
C PRO A 326 -3.24 17.79 32.82
N TRP A 327 -3.81 16.73 33.40
CA TRP A 327 -3.02 15.60 33.91
C TRP A 327 -2.30 14.87 32.81
N LEU A 328 -2.97 14.68 31.67
CA LEU A 328 -2.37 14.04 30.49
C LEU A 328 -1.22 14.87 29.93
N PHE A 329 -1.42 16.18 29.77
CA PHE A 329 -0.40 17.08 29.25
C PHE A 329 0.78 17.24 30.19
N PHE A 330 0.52 17.30 31.48
CA PHE A 330 1.57 17.36 32.48
C PHE A 330 2.42 16.07 32.48
N GLY A 331 1.76 14.92 32.47
CA GLY A 331 2.41 13.63 32.36
C GLY A 331 3.25 13.51 31.08
N ALA A 332 2.69 13.91 29.93
CA ALA A 332 3.39 13.91 28.65
C ALA A 332 4.62 14.84 28.67
N SER A 333 4.50 16.01 29.29
CA SER A 333 5.63 16.96 29.44
C SER A 333 6.76 16.42 30.29
N LEU A 334 6.45 15.69 31.33
CA LEU A 334 7.45 14.99 32.14
C LEU A 334 8.12 13.85 31.36
N LEU A 335 7.35 13.08 30.59
CA LEU A 335 7.89 12.01 29.75
C LEU A 335 8.81 12.55 28.66
N VAL A 336 8.44 13.64 27.98
CA VAL A 336 9.30 14.31 27.00
C VAL A 336 10.59 14.81 27.64
N SER A 337 10.51 15.34 28.85
CA SER A 337 11.69 15.79 29.60
C SER A 337 12.61 14.65 30.00
N SER A 338 12.05 13.46 30.24
CA SER A 338 12.82 12.25 30.57
C SER A 338 13.71 11.78 29.43
N ILE A 339 13.36 12.04 28.16
CA ILE A 339 14.12 11.59 26.98
C ILE A 339 15.53 12.20 26.94
N SER A 340 15.71 13.38 27.50
CA SER A 340 16.97 14.12 27.46
C SER A 340 17.82 14.01 28.72
N ALA A 341 17.23 13.49 29.77
CA ALA A 341 17.92 13.39 31.06
C ALA A 341 18.73 12.09 31.09
N THR A 342 20.01 12.19 31.26
CA THR A 342 20.91 11.07 31.48
C THR A 342 20.90 10.65 32.96
N GLY A 343 20.96 9.33 33.22
CA GLY A 343 21.09 8.82 34.60
C GLY A 343 19.75 8.81 35.37
N ASP A 344 19.81 9.24 36.60
CA ASP A 344 18.76 9.00 37.61
C ASP A 344 17.66 10.05 37.62
N VAL A 345 17.91 11.26 37.07
CA VAL A 345 16.86 12.25 36.78
C VAL A 345 15.87 11.71 35.80
N PHE A 346 16.36 11.01 34.77
CA PHE A 346 15.53 10.29 33.80
C PHE A 346 14.50 9.39 34.48
N ARG A 347 14.92 8.62 35.49
CA ARG A 347 14.01 7.69 36.18
C ARG A 347 12.93 8.39 36.99
N VAL A 348 13.25 9.48 37.64
CA VAL A 348 12.28 10.27 38.41
C VAL A 348 11.26 10.92 37.49
N PHE A 349 11.70 11.58 36.42
CA PHE A 349 10.78 12.15 35.42
C PHE A 349 9.95 11.10 34.73
N LEU A 350 10.54 9.96 34.38
CA LEU A 350 9.85 8.84 33.78
C LEU A 350 8.77 8.27 34.71
N ALA A 351 9.12 8.04 35.98
CA ALA A 351 8.17 7.49 36.96
C ALA A 351 7.00 8.45 37.23
N LEU A 352 7.28 9.71 37.50
CA LEU A 352 6.27 10.73 37.74
C LEU A 352 5.42 10.98 36.48
N GLY A 353 6.06 11.06 35.32
CA GLY A 353 5.40 11.23 34.05
C GLY A 353 4.44 10.09 33.73
N ASN A 354 4.85 8.86 33.97
CA ASN A 354 3.99 7.69 33.81
C ASN A 354 2.79 7.71 34.78
N LEU A 355 2.99 8.02 36.05
CA LEU A 355 1.89 8.10 37.01
C LEU A 355 0.88 9.17 36.61
N CYS A 356 1.34 10.36 36.22
CA CYS A 356 0.46 11.44 35.77
C CYS A 356 -0.23 11.09 34.46
N ALA A 357 0.45 10.43 33.52
CA ALA A 357 -0.11 9.99 32.26
C ALA A 357 -1.17 8.90 32.47
N ILE A 358 -0.92 7.91 33.32
CA ILE A 358 -1.91 6.87 33.66
C ILE A 358 -3.18 7.49 34.26
N LEU A 359 -3.03 8.44 35.18
CA LEU A 359 -4.14 9.18 35.75
C LEU A 359 -4.89 9.96 34.67
N GLY A 360 -4.19 10.74 33.87
CA GLY A 360 -4.79 11.53 32.79
C GLY A 360 -5.53 10.68 31.75
N VAL A 361 -4.93 9.55 31.32
CA VAL A 361 -5.58 8.62 30.37
C VAL A 361 -6.80 7.96 31.00
N THR A 362 -6.75 7.59 32.29
CA THR A 362 -7.89 6.99 32.99
C THR A 362 -9.07 7.97 33.12
N LEU A 363 -8.78 9.22 33.45
CA LEU A 363 -9.79 10.28 33.49
C LEU A 363 -10.36 10.55 32.09
N LEU A 364 -9.50 10.64 31.08
CA LEU A 364 -9.90 10.82 29.69
C LEU A 364 -10.80 9.69 29.19
N ALA A 365 -10.41 8.43 29.41
CA ALA A 365 -11.18 7.27 29.01
C ALA A 365 -12.56 7.29 29.65
N TRP A 366 -12.63 7.64 30.93
CA TRP A 366 -13.89 7.76 31.66
C TRP A 366 -14.78 8.89 31.14
N ASP A 367 -14.23 10.07 30.90
CA ASP A 367 -14.99 11.19 30.36
C ASP A 367 -15.52 10.92 28.96
N LEU A 368 -14.72 10.29 28.10
CA LEU A 368 -15.18 9.87 26.76
C LEU A 368 -16.36 8.88 26.83
N ARG A 369 -16.33 7.95 27.78
CA ARG A 369 -17.45 7.01 28.00
C ARG A 369 -18.71 7.70 28.52
N ARG A 370 -18.56 8.71 29.34
CA ARG A 370 -19.70 9.46 29.94
C ARG A 370 -20.34 10.48 29.02
N MET A 371 -19.65 10.91 27.94
CA MET A 371 -20.16 11.93 27.01
C MET A 371 -21.51 11.58 26.34
N GLY A 372 -21.92 10.33 26.34
CA GLY A 372 -23.27 9.90 25.92
C GLY A 372 -24.27 9.71 27.08
N HIS A 373 -23.79 9.78 28.33
CA HIS A 373 -24.55 9.43 29.52
C HIS A 373 -24.27 10.42 30.66
N PRO A 374 -24.78 11.65 30.58
CA PRO A 374 -24.52 12.69 31.59
C PRO A 374 -25.05 12.36 32.99
N GLU A 375 -25.97 11.40 33.08
CA GLU A 375 -26.57 10.90 34.33
C GLU A 375 -25.57 10.13 35.21
N VAL A 376 -24.45 9.63 34.59
CA VAL A 376 -23.46 8.83 35.30
C VAL A 376 -22.53 9.74 36.12
N ASN A 377 -22.38 9.43 37.40
CA ASN A 377 -21.55 10.20 38.32
C ASN A 377 -20.05 10.24 37.85
N PRO A 378 -19.39 11.40 37.85
CA PRO A 378 -17.96 11.49 37.54
C PRO A 378 -17.06 10.59 38.37
N GLN A 379 -17.39 10.38 39.63
CA GLN A 379 -16.58 9.57 40.54
C GLN A 379 -16.89 8.06 40.49
N ALA A 380 -17.79 7.65 39.60
CA ALA A 380 -18.25 6.28 39.48
C ALA A 380 -17.30 5.34 38.69
N SER A 381 -16.18 5.83 38.19
CA SER A 381 -15.23 5.02 37.45
C SER A 381 -14.64 3.89 38.27
N PRO A 382 -14.80 2.62 37.88
CA PRO A 382 -14.18 1.49 38.56
C PRO A 382 -12.64 1.62 38.59
N LEU A 383 -12.03 1.98 37.48
CA LEU A 383 -10.58 2.12 37.37
C LEU A 383 -10.02 3.28 38.18
N LEU A 384 -10.75 4.41 38.28
CA LEU A 384 -10.34 5.55 39.08
C LEU A 384 -10.28 5.21 40.57
N ARG A 385 -11.21 4.36 41.06
CA ARG A 385 -11.21 3.88 42.45
C ARG A 385 -10.04 2.96 42.76
N LEU A 386 -9.53 2.24 41.76
CA LEU A 386 -8.35 1.38 41.89
C LEU A 386 -7.03 2.12 41.67
N MET A 387 -7.04 3.43 41.36
CA MET A 387 -5.86 4.21 41.11
C MET A 387 -4.84 4.21 42.26
N PRO A 388 -5.22 4.33 43.54
CA PRO A 388 -4.24 4.26 44.64
C PRO A 388 -3.49 2.93 44.66
N LEU A 389 -4.18 1.82 44.41
CA LEU A 389 -3.56 0.50 44.30
C LEU A 389 -2.66 0.40 43.05
N THR A 390 -3.11 0.96 41.91
CA THR A 390 -2.33 1.00 40.68
C THR A 390 -1.04 1.79 40.85
N PHE A 391 -1.11 2.93 41.55
CA PHE A 391 0.08 3.72 41.88
C PHE A 391 1.02 2.98 42.83
N ALA A 392 0.46 2.36 43.86
CA ALA A 392 1.23 1.54 44.80
C ALA A 392 1.92 0.37 44.06
N ALA A 393 1.19 -0.33 43.21
CA ALA A 393 1.74 -1.42 42.39
C ALA A 393 2.87 -0.96 41.48
N TYR A 394 2.67 0.18 40.79
CA TYR A 394 3.68 0.76 39.92
C TYR A 394 4.94 1.18 40.69
N ILE A 395 4.78 1.88 41.82
CA ILE A 395 5.90 2.30 42.68
C ILE A 395 6.62 1.09 43.22
N LEU A 396 5.92 0.10 43.76
CA LEU A 396 6.52 -1.10 44.34
C LEU A 396 7.33 -1.91 43.33
N LEU A 397 6.93 -1.90 42.05
CA LEU A 397 7.63 -2.61 40.98
C LEU A 397 9.01 -1.97 40.68
N TYR A 398 9.12 -0.64 40.79
CA TYR A 398 10.34 0.10 40.51
C TYR A 398 11.23 0.30 41.73
N LEU A 399 10.70 0.17 42.95
CA LEU A 399 11.49 0.26 44.17
C LEU A 399 12.33 -1.03 44.36
N PRO A 400 13.64 -0.88 44.65
CA PRO A 400 14.53 -2.03 44.89
C PRO A 400 14.33 -2.57 46.29
N LEU A 401 13.08 -2.92 46.65
CA LEU A 401 12.79 -3.47 47.97
C LEU A 401 13.27 -4.93 48.07
N ILE A 402 13.61 -5.34 49.29
CA ILE A 402 13.86 -6.74 49.60
C ILE A 402 12.54 -7.50 49.43
N ARG A 403 12.60 -8.68 48.82
CA ARG A 403 11.42 -9.48 48.48
C ARG A 403 10.41 -9.70 49.61
N PRO A 404 10.80 -10.01 50.85
CA PRO A 404 9.83 -10.11 51.96
C PRO A 404 9.09 -8.81 52.26
N ILE A 405 9.80 -7.65 52.18
CA ILE A 405 9.18 -6.34 52.36
C ILE A 405 8.22 -6.04 51.21
N LEU A 406 8.64 -6.31 49.99
CA LEU A 406 7.78 -6.15 48.82
C LEU A 406 6.51 -6.99 48.94
N LEU A 407 6.61 -8.26 49.37
CA LEU A 407 5.49 -9.14 49.62
C LEU A 407 4.53 -8.56 50.67
N LEU A 408 5.07 -8.19 51.83
CA LEU A 408 4.26 -7.69 52.94
C LEU A 408 3.57 -6.36 52.59
N THR A 409 4.27 -5.43 51.97
CA THR A 409 3.71 -4.14 51.52
C THR A 409 2.64 -4.33 50.43
N TRP A 410 2.87 -5.21 49.47
CA TRP A 410 1.88 -5.49 48.43
C TRP A 410 0.64 -6.17 48.99
N LEU A 411 0.83 -7.15 49.91
CA LEU A 411 -0.24 -7.84 50.56
C LEU A 411 -1.11 -6.90 51.42
N ALA A 412 -0.45 -5.97 52.17
CA ALA A 412 -1.11 -4.92 52.92
C ALA A 412 -1.96 -4.01 51.98
N CYS A 413 -1.43 -3.61 50.84
CA CYS A 413 -2.14 -2.80 49.85
C CYS A 413 -3.35 -3.53 49.27
N LEU A 414 -3.23 -4.83 48.97
CA LEU A 414 -4.35 -5.65 48.48
C LEU A 414 -5.44 -5.81 49.51
N VAL A 415 -5.09 -6.13 50.77
CA VAL A 415 -6.04 -6.26 51.86
C VAL A 415 -6.73 -4.93 52.15
N ALA A 416 -5.96 -3.84 52.21
CA ALA A 416 -6.53 -2.50 52.43
C ALA A 416 -7.53 -2.15 51.31
N THR A 417 -7.21 -2.48 50.06
CA THR A 417 -8.10 -2.23 48.92
C THR A 417 -9.36 -3.09 48.99
N LEU A 418 -9.24 -4.37 49.35
CA LEU A 418 -10.38 -5.25 49.54
C LEU A 418 -11.33 -4.78 50.67
N VAL A 419 -10.77 -4.32 51.80
CA VAL A 419 -11.51 -3.72 52.87
C VAL A 419 -12.17 -2.41 52.41
N TRP A 420 -11.42 -1.52 51.79
CA TRP A 420 -11.94 -0.26 51.26
C TRP A 420 -13.07 -0.46 50.25
N ARG A 421 -12.96 -1.47 49.39
CA ARG A 421 -13.99 -1.85 48.41
C ARG A 421 -15.36 -2.14 49.09
N ARG A 422 -15.40 -2.65 50.30
CA ARG A 422 -16.65 -2.91 51.01
C ARG A 422 -17.45 -1.64 51.33
N PHE A 423 -16.74 -0.51 51.41
CA PHE A 423 -17.36 0.80 51.66
C PHE A 423 -17.74 1.53 50.37
N TRP A 424 -17.48 0.95 49.19
CA TRP A 424 -17.85 1.60 47.95
C TRP A 424 -19.36 1.61 47.79
N PRO A 425 -19.96 2.79 47.52
CA PRO A 425 -21.39 2.85 47.22
C PRO A 425 -21.71 2.04 45.97
N PRO A 426 -22.90 1.41 45.95
CA PRO A 426 -23.39 0.74 44.77
C PRO A 426 -23.55 1.79 43.65
N LEU A 427 -22.96 1.51 42.48
CA LEU A 427 -23.00 2.39 41.32
C LEU A 427 -24.10 1.89 40.41
N SER A 428 -25.10 2.72 40.18
CA SER A 428 -26.00 2.54 39.05
C SER A 428 -25.29 3.00 37.77
N ILE A 429 -24.67 2.06 37.06
CA ILE A 429 -24.00 2.29 35.80
C ILE A 429 -24.80 1.64 34.66
N ALA A 430 -26.10 1.53 34.83
CA ALA A 430 -27.01 0.77 33.97
C ALA A 430 -26.79 0.87 32.44
N PRO A 431 -26.38 2.00 31.85
CA PRO A 431 -26.12 2.02 30.40
C PRO A 431 -24.74 1.53 29.99
N LEU A 432 -23.79 1.31 30.92
CA LEU A 432 -22.38 1.02 30.62
C LEU A 432 -22.02 -0.43 30.97
N GLN A 433 -22.44 -1.39 30.15
CA GLN A 433 -22.26 -2.83 30.40
C GLN A 433 -20.80 -3.25 30.64
N PHE A 434 -19.87 -2.67 29.90
CA PHE A 434 -18.45 -3.00 30.07
C PHE A 434 -17.96 -2.66 31.47
N GLU A 435 -18.30 -1.50 31.98
CA GLU A 435 -17.88 -1.02 33.30
C GLU A 435 -18.52 -1.82 34.42
N GLU A 436 -19.71 -2.34 34.21
CA GLU A 436 -20.38 -3.25 35.13
C GLU A 436 -19.66 -4.61 35.20
N TYR A 437 -19.31 -5.18 34.06
CA TYR A 437 -18.45 -6.37 34.00
C TYR A 437 -17.08 -6.12 34.60
N ALA A 438 -16.41 -5.02 34.26
CA ALA A 438 -15.11 -4.66 34.83
C ALA A 438 -15.16 -4.60 36.36
N ARG A 439 -16.19 -4.00 36.93
CA ARG A 439 -16.41 -3.94 38.38
C ARG A 439 -16.57 -5.32 39.03
N SER A 440 -17.29 -6.22 38.38
CA SER A 440 -17.43 -7.59 38.87
C SER A 440 -16.10 -8.34 38.76
N PHE A 441 -15.39 -8.15 37.67
CA PHE A 441 -14.13 -8.79 37.42
C PHE A 441 -12.99 -8.28 38.31
N ASP A 442 -12.96 -6.99 38.66
CA ASP A 442 -11.99 -6.38 39.57
C ASP A 442 -11.91 -7.13 40.92
N GLY A 443 -13.02 -7.58 41.43
CA GLY A 443 -13.05 -8.35 42.67
C GLY A 443 -12.36 -9.70 42.54
N ALA A 444 -12.64 -10.41 41.48
CA ALA A 444 -12.00 -11.69 41.21
C ALA A 444 -10.47 -11.53 41.01
N VAL A 445 -10.06 -10.48 40.28
CA VAL A 445 -8.65 -10.14 40.08
C VAL A 445 -7.93 -9.88 41.41
N LEU A 446 -8.53 -9.08 42.31
CA LEU A 446 -7.95 -8.80 43.62
C LEU A 446 -7.78 -10.07 44.47
N TRP A 447 -8.77 -10.98 44.46
CA TRP A 447 -8.67 -12.24 45.16
C TRP A 447 -7.58 -13.17 44.55
N ILE A 448 -7.51 -13.25 43.22
CA ILE A 448 -6.45 -13.99 42.50
C ILE A 448 -5.07 -13.43 42.85
N CYS A 449 -4.93 -12.10 42.84
CA CYS A 449 -3.69 -11.43 43.20
C CYS A 449 -3.31 -11.67 44.68
N LEU A 450 -4.27 -11.69 45.58
CA LEU A 450 -4.05 -12.02 46.97
C LEU A 450 -3.58 -13.46 47.15
N PHE A 451 -4.25 -14.42 46.48
CA PHE A 451 -3.87 -15.84 46.54
C PHE A 451 -2.45 -16.08 45.95
N LEU A 452 -2.14 -15.48 44.78
CA LEU A 452 -0.80 -15.55 44.19
C LEU A 452 0.26 -14.95 45.12
N SER A 453 -0.06 -13.85 45.80
CA SER A 453 0.87 -13.23 46.74
C SER A 453 1.11 -14.09 47.98
N LEU A 454 0.08 -14.72 48.52
CA LEU A 454 0.20 -15.69 49.64
C LEU A 454 0.99 -16.94 49.23
N ALA A 455 0.84 -17.38 47.98
CA ALA A 455 1.66 -18.47 47.43
C ALA A 455 3.15 -18.08 47.21
N GLY A 456 3.53 -16.78 47.42
CA GLY A 456 4.88 -16.30 47.25
C GLY A 456 5.17 -15.75 45.87
N LEU A 457 4.20 -15.80 44.93
CA LEU A 457 4.29 -15.30 43.57
C LEU A 457 3.87 -13.81 43.49
N HIS A 458 4.33 -13.00 44.45
CA HIS A 458 3.91 -11.60 44.61
C HIS A 458 4.30 -10.70 43.43
N ILE A 459 5.42 -10.95 42.77
CA ILE A 459 5.83 -10.17 41.59
C ILE A 459 4.90 -10.47 40.42
N ILE A 460 4.57 -11.75 40.20
CA ILE A 460 3.58 -12.13 39.18
C ILE A 460 2.21 -11.55 39.48
N SER A 461 1.78 -11.59 40.74
CA SER A 461 0.54 -10.95 41.19
C SER A 461 0.50 -9.47 40.84
N LEU A 462 1.57 -8.76 41.11
CA LEU A 462 1.70 -7.32 40.86
C LEU A 462 1.66 -7.01 39.36
N ILE A 463 2.39 -7.79 38.54
CA ILE A 463 2.39 -7.64 37.09
C ILE A 463 1.02 -8.00 36.52
N LEU A 464 0.42 -9.09 36.95
CA LEU A 464 -0.91 -9.51 36.49
C LEU A 464 -1.97 -8.43 36.79
N TYR A 465 -1.92 -7.84 37.98
CA TYR A 465 -2.79 -6.73 38.34
C TYR A 465 -2.62 -5.54 37.38
N LEU A 466 -1.37 -5.10 37.17
CA LEU A 466 -1.07 -3.98 36.29
C LEU A 466 -1.41 -4.27 34.82
N LEU A 467 -1.20 -5.49 34.35
CA LEU A 467 -1.55 -5.91 33.00
C LEU A 467 -3.06 -5.87 32.79
N LEU A 468 -3.81 -6.46 33.71
CA LEU A 468 -5.29 -6.49 33.60
C LEU A 468 -5.90 -5.09 33.69
N THR A 469 -5.39 -4.23 34.58
CA THR A 469 -5.82 -2.83 34.65
C THR A 469 -5.48 -2.06 33.39
N SER A 470 -4.33 -2.31 32.77
CA SER A 470 -3.93 -1.69 31.50
C SER A 470 -4.83 -2.15 30.33
N ILE A 471 -5.17 -3.43 30.26
CA ILE A 471 -6.10 -3.96 29.27
C ILE A 471 -7.50 -3.35 29.46
N CYS A 472 -8.02 -3.27 30.69
CA CYS A 472 -9.29 -2.63 31.00
C CYS A 472 -9.29 -1.14 30.60
N LEU A 473 -8.21 -0.42 30.90
CA LEU A 473 -8.05 0.98 30.52
C LEU A 473 -8.02 1.19 29.00
N ALA A 474 -7.24 0.38 28.29
CA ALA A 474 -7.16 0.43 26.84
C ALA A 474 -8.51 0.11 26.19
N THR A 475 -9.25 -0.87 26.73
CA THR A 475 -10.59 -1.21 26.24
C THR A 475 -11.59 -0.08 26.51
N GLN A 476 -11.57 0.51 27.71
CA GLN A 476 -12.44 1.63 28.06
C GLN A 476 -12.17 2.86 27.17
N LEU A 477 -10.90 3.18 26.93
CA LEU A 477 -10.50 4.26 26.04
C LEU A 477 -10.97 4.01 24.59
N SER A 478 -10.80 2.79 24.13
CA SER A 478 -11.21 2.38 22.78
C SER A 478 -12.72 2.47 22.60
N LEU A 479 -13.50 1.95 23.53
CA LEU A 479 -14.96 2.03 23.50
C LEU A 479 -15.45 3.48 23.58
N GLY A 480 -14.83 4.32 24.41
CA GLY A 480 -15.14 5.74 24.50
C GLY A 480 -14.86 6.49 23.20
N GLY A 481 -13.69 6.21 22.59
CA GLY A 481 -13.31 6.77 21.32
C GLY A 481 -14.25 6.38 20.17
N ILE A 482 -14.59 5.10 20.07
CA ILE A 482 -15.55 4.60 19.06
C ILE A 482 -16.93 5.24 19.25
N ALA A 483 -17.44 5.27 20.47
CA ALA A 483 -18.72 5.90 20.77
C ALA A 483 -18.75 7.38 20.36
N ARG A 484 -17.66 8.10 20.62
CA ARG A 484 -17.54 9.52 20.22
C ARG A 484 -17.47 9.73 18.73
N ILE A 485 -16.72 8.89 18.02
CA ILE A 485 -16.62 8.94 16.55
C ILE A 485 -17.98 8.65 15.92
N ASN A 486 -18.71 7.65 16.42
CA ASN A 486 -20.05 7.34 15.96
C ASN A 486 -21.03 8.50 16.20
N TYR A 487 -21.02 9.10 17.39
CA TYR A 487 -21.81 10.28 17.69
C TYR A 487 -21.51 11.45 16.73
N LEU A 488 -20.24 11.72 16.44
CA LEU A 488 -19.87 12.75 15.48
C LEU A 488 -20.34 12.43 14.06
N ASN A 489 -20.33 11.16 13.67
CA ASN A 489 -20.80 10.74 12.34
C ASN A 489 -22.31 10.95 12.18
N GLU A 490 -23.11 10.69 13.19
CA GLU A 490 -24.57 10.91 13.17
C GLU A 490 -24.94 12.39 13.01
N HIS A 491 -24.08 13.30 13.50
CA HIS A 491 -24.31 14.75 13.45
C HIS A 491 -23.62 15.46 12.27
N LEU A 492 -22.93 14.71 11.38
CA LEU A 492 -22.31 15.26 10.17
C LEU A 492 -23.29 15.25 8.99
N PRO A 493 -23.18 16.23 8.06
CA PRO A 493 -24.02 16.26 6.87
C PRO A 493 -23.85 14.99 6.06
N SER A 494 -24.96 14.44 5.55
CA SER A 494 -25.00 13.16 4.82
C SER A 494 -24.36 13.20 3.44
N GLN A 495 -24.07 14.40 2.90
CA GLN A 495 -23.52 14.60 1.57
C GLN A 495 -22.24 15.43 1.58
N GLY A 496 -21.36 15.18 0.61
CA GLY A 496 -20.12 15.93 0.42
C GLY A 496 -18.85 15.20 0.89
N PRO A 497 -17.65 15.76 0.61
CA PRO A 497 -16.36 15.12 0.97
C PRO A 497 -16.19 14.94 2.48
N GLN A 498 -16.85 15.75 3.30
CA GLN A 498 -16.84 15.61 4.75
C GLN A 498 -17.55 14.34 5.23
N ALA A 499 -18.63 13.93 4.56
CA ALA A 499 -19.35 12.70 4.86
C ALA A 499 -18.54 11.45 4.48
N VAL A 500 -17.76 11.52 3.40
CA VAL A 500 -16.84 10.44 3.01
C VAL A 500 -15.75 10.28 4.05
N PHE A 501 -15.12 11.39 4.46
CA PHE A 501 -14.07 11.37 5.48
C PHE A 501 -14.59 10.90 6.85
N ALA A 502 -15.77 11.32 7.26
CA ALA A 502 -16.39 10.84 8.48
C ALA A 502 -16.67 9.34 8.46
N SER A 503 -17.20 8.83 7.33
CA SER A 503 -17.44 7.40 7.16
C SER A 503 -16.14 6.58 7.14
N LEU A 504 -15.05 7.14 6.59
CA LEU A 504 -13.71 6.58 6.65
C LEU A 504 -13.24 6.48 8.10
N LEU A 505 -13.37 7.55 8.85
CA LEU A 505 -12.94 7.63 10.26
C LEU A 505 -13.70 6.64 11.14
N VAL A 506 -15.01 6.50 10.93
CA VAL A 506 -15.83 5.49 11.60
C VAL A 506 -15.39 4.07 11.23
N ALA A 507 -15.13 3.82 9.96
CA ALA A 507 -14.70 2.50 9.50
C ALA A 507 -13.32 2.11 10.08
N LEU A 508 -12.40 3.08 10.19
CA LEU A 508 -11.07 2.89 10.73
C LEU A 508 -10.98 3.01 12.26
N ALA A 509 -12.01 3.52 12.92
CA ALA A 509 -11.98 3.77 14.37
C ALA A 509 -11.73 2.49 15.17
N ALA A 510 -12.46 1.42 14.91
CA ALA A 510 -12.32 0.17 15.62
C ALA A 510 -10.93 -0.48 15.43
N PRO A 511 -10.42 -0.68 14.19
CA PRO A 511 -9.08 -1.23 14.00
C PRO A 511 -7.99 -0.32 14.56
N LEU A 512 -8.09 0.98 14.39
CA LEU A 512 -7.11 1.92 14.91
C LEU A 512 -7.05 1.89 16.45
N MET A 513 -8.21 1.88 17.12
CA MET A 513 -8.29 1.81 18.57
C MET A 513 -7.77 0.46 19.09
N LEU A 514 -8.04 -0.65 18.39
CA LEU A 514 -7.50 -1.96 18.76
C LEU A 514 -5.96 -1.97 18.65
N ILE A 515 -5.43 -1.49 17.54
CA ILE A 515 -3.98 -1.39 17.32
C ILE A 515 -3.35 -0.51 18.40
N THR A 516 -3.94 0.64 18.67
CA THR A 516 -3.46 1.57 19.71
C THR A 516 -3.49 0.92 21.08
N ALA A 517 -4.55 0.19 21.42
CA ALA A 517 -4.67 -0.53 22.69
C ALA A 517 -3.58 -1.61 22.82
N VAL A 518 -3.39 -2.42 21.80
CA VAL A 518 -2.34 -3.46 21.79
C VAL A 518 -0.95 -2.86 21.91
N VAL A 519 -0.65 -1.84 21.10
CA VAL A 519 0.65 -1.14 21.14
C VAL A 519 0.87 -0.51 22.52
N SER A 520 -0.15 0.11 23.10
CA SER A 520 -0.05 0.71 24.44
C SER A 520 0.27 -0.33 25.51
N VAL A 521 -0.36 -1.51 25.47
CA VAL A 521 -0.08 -2.61 26.39
C VAL A 521 1.33 -3.15 26.18
N LEU A 522 1.78 -3.34 24.95
CA LEU A 522 3.13 -3.81 24.65
C LEU A 522 4.19 -2.80 25.11
N LEU A 523 3.99 -1.53 24.83
CA LEU A 523 4.89 -0.47 25.29
C LEU A 523 4.95 -0.44 26.82
N TRP A 524 3.79 -0.58 27.48
CA TRP A 524 3.73 -0.64 28.93
C TRP A 524 4.50 -1.85 29.50
N VAL A 525 4.33 -3.04 28.90
CA VAL A 525 5.10 -4.25 29.26
C VAL A 525 6.60 -4.01 29.10
N GLY A 526 7.00 -3.31 28.03
CA GLY A 526 8.40 -2.93 27.79
C GLY A 526 9.00 -2.01 28.85
N THR A 527 8.18 -1.22 29.56
CA THR A 527 8.66 -0.35 30.65
C THR A 527 8.93 -1.10 31.96
N LEU A 528 8.44 -2.32 32.10
CA LEU A 528 8.70 -3.15 33.29
C LEU A 528 10.19 -3.52 33.40
N PRO A 529 10.73 -3.68 34.61
CA PRO A 529 12.12 -4.16 34.78
C PRO A 529 12.36 -5.48 34.04
N GLY A 530 13.27 -5.51 33.08
CA GLY A 530 13.48 -6.68 32.23
C GLY A 530 12.35 -6.98 31.23
N GLY A 531 11.29 -6.16 31.19
CA GLY A 531 10.12 -6.38 30.35
C GLY A 531 10.46 -6.40 28.87
N MET A 532 11.34 -5.50 28.42
CA MET A 532 11.82 -5.48 27.04
C MET A 532 12.55 -6.79 26.68
N VAL A 533 13.42 -7.27 27.56
CA VAL A 533 14.19 -8.50 27.35
C VAL A 533 13.25 -9.70 27.23
N LEU A 534 12.29 -9.82 28.17
CA LEU A 534 11.30 -10.90 28.14
C LEU A 534 10.36 -10.77 26.95
N MET A 535 9.97 -9.57 26.58
CA MET A 535 9.15 -9.32 25.41
C MET A 535 9.86 -9.76 24.13
N MET A 536 11.14 -9.42 23.96
CA MET A 536 11.92 -9.87 22.80
C MET A 536 12.09 -11.38 22.77
N GLU A 537 12.35 -12.01 23.92
CA GLU A 537 12.58 -13.46 24.00
C GLU A 537 11.30 -14.28 23.85
N TYR A 538 10.17 -13.86 24.43
CA TYR A 538 8.96 -14.68 24.48
C TYR A 538 7.83 -14.17 23.59
N ILE A 539 7.72 -12.87 23.34
CA ILE A 539 6.64 -12.29 22.51
C ILE A 539 7.04 -12.23 21.05
N PHE A 540 8.29 -11.80 20.78
CA PHE A 540 8.79 -11.66 19.41
C PHE A 540 9.49 -12.90 18.87
N LYS A 541 9.89 -13.82 19.74
CA LYS A 541 10.48 -15.10 19.33
C LYS A 541 9.43 -15.97 18.67
N SER A 542 9.73 -16.43 17.47
CA SER A 542 8.86 -17.37 16.77
C SER A 542 8.89 -18.76 17.42
N VAL A 543 7.72 -19.28 17.72
CA VAL A 543 7.55 -20.67 18.14
C VAL A 543 7.27 -21.51 16.90
N ARG A 544 8.09 -22.52 16.64
CA ARG A 544 7.87 -23.45 15.55
C ARG A 544 6.91 -24.55 16.00
N ILE A 545 5.80 -24.69 15.29
CA ILE A 545 4.86 -25.82 15.43
C ILE A 545 4.78 -26.51 14.08
N GLY A 546 5.47 -27.64 13.95
CA GLY A 546 5.64 -28.33 12.66
C GLY A 546 6.47 -27.49 11.68
N SER A 547 5.98 -27.32 10.47
CA SER A 547 6.60 -26.49 9.43
C SER A 547 6.32 -25.00 9.57
N THR A 548 5.40 -24.60 10.47
CA THR A 548 4.90 -23.22 10.57
C THR A 548 5.55 -22.50 11.75
N GLN A 549 5.94 -21.25 11.52
CA GLN A 549 6.48 -20.37 12.56
C GLN A 549 5.38 -19.43 13.05
N PHE A 550 5.03 -19.55 14.32
CA PHE A 550 4.07 -18.69 14.98
C PHE A 550 4.79 -17.64 15.81
N ASN A 551 4.43 -16.38 15.60
CA ASN A 551 4.86 -15.27 16.40
C ASN A 551 3.61 -14.54 16.90
N LEU A 552 3.59 -14.15 18.17
CA LEU A 552 2.46 -13.40 18.75
C LEU A 552 2.20 -12.11 17.97
N LEU A 553 3.24 -11.46 17.48
CA LEU A 553 3.12 -10.27 16.63
C LEU A 553 2.37 -10.57 15.33
N SER A 554 2.64 -11.73 14.69
CA SER A 554 1.92 -12.16 13.49
C SER A 554 0.43 -12.38 13.76
N ILE A 555 0.09 -12.97 14.92
CA ILE A 555 -1.31 -13.16 15.32
C ILE A 555 -2.01 -11.81 15.53
N LEU A 556 -1.36 -10.88 16.22
CA LEU A 556 -1.87 -9.52 16.43
C LEU A 556 -2.00 -8.75 15.10
N ALA A 557 -1.03 -8.93 14.20
CA ALA A 557 -1.08 -8.35 12.85
C ALA A 557 -2.26 -8.90 12.04
N ILE A 558 -2.52 -10.22 12.12
CA ILE A 558 -3.68 -10.85 11.45
C ILE A 558 -5.00 -10.29 12.00
N ILE A 559 -5.14 -10.19 13.31
CA ILE A 559 -6.35 -9.65 13.95
C ILE A 559 -6.53 -8.18 13.54
N SER A 560 -5.48 -7.38 13.59
CA SER A 560 -5.50 -5.97 13.19
C SER A 560 -5.88 -5.82 11.73
N LEU A 561 -5.29 -6.64 10.86
CA LEU A 561 -5.57 -6.63 9.42
C LEU A 561 -7.00 -7.10 9.12
N PHE A 562 -7.56 -8.05 9.87
CA PHE A 562 -8.95 -8.44 9.75
C PHE A 562 -9.90 -7.24 9.94
N PHE A 563 -9.70 -6.47 11.01
CA PHE A 563 -10.51 -5.27 11.25
C PHE A 563 -10.27 -4.18 10.19
N LEU A 564 -9.02 -4.03 9.72
CA LEU A 564 -8.69 -3.09 8.67
C LEU A 564 -9.36 -3.49 7.34
N THR A 565 -9.33 -4.76 6.97
CA THR A 565 -9.99 -5.29 5.77
C THR A 565 -11.50 -5.11 5.87
N ARG A 566 -12.10 -5.42 7.01
CA ARG A 566 -13.52 -5.16 7.26
C ARG A 566 -13.88 -3.69 7.10
N ALA A 567 -13.05 -2.79 7.65
CA ALA A 567 -13.23 -1.34 7.48
C ALA A 567 -13.12 -0.93 6.01
N ALA A 568 -12.12 -1.45 5.28
CA ALA A 568 -11.94 -1.19 3.86
C ALA A 568 -13.13 -1.68 3.02
N VAL A 569 -13.68 -2.85 3.32
CA VAL A 569 -14.88 -3.38 2.65
C VAL A 569 -16.09 -2.48 2.91
N ILE A 570 -16.34 -2.09 4.16
CA ILE A 570 -17.46 -1.19 4.50
C ILE A 570 -17.31 0.16 3.79
N MET A 571 -16.10 0.70 3.76
CA MET A 571 -15.80 1.97 3.11
C MET A 571 -15.95 1.87 1.58
N GLY A 572 -15.33 0.86 0.97
CA GLY A 572 -15.38 0.65 -0.47
C GLY A 572 -16.80 0.42 -0.98
N THR A 573 -17.60 -0.38 -0.28
CA THR A 573 -18.99 -0.62 -0.64
C THR A 573 -19.85 0.63 -0.47
N ARG A 574 -19.62 1.46 0.55
CA ARG A 574 -20.30 2.75 0.72
C ARG A 574 -19.88 3.76 -0.35
N PHE A 575 -18.60 3.79 -0.71
CA PHE A 575 -18.09 4.64 -1.79
C PHE A 575 -18.75 4.27 -3.13
N LEU A 576 -18.77 2.98 -3.48
CA LEU A 576 -19.40 2.49 -4.69
C LEU A 576 -20.90 2.86 -4.77
N LYS A 577 -21.61 2.79 -3.64
CA LYS A 577 -23.03 3.21 -3.57
C LYS A 577 -23.26 4.69 -3.85
N ARG A 578 -22.27 5.55 -3.62
CA ARG A 578 -22.39 7.01 -3.78
C ARG A 578 -22.00 7.50 -5.18
N LEU A 579 -21.34 6.67 -6.00
CA LEU A 579 -20.86 7.04 -7.32
C LEU A 579 -21.98 7.56 -8.27
N PRO A 580 -23.17 6.96 -8.33
CA PRO A 580 -24.25 7.45 -9.22
C PRO A 580 -24.74 8.86 -8.87
N GLY A 581 -24.65 9.26 -7.60
CA GLY A 581 -25.09 10.58 -7.14
C GLY A 581 -24.13 11.73 -7.41
N GLN A 582 -22.93 11.45 -7.97
CA GLN A 582 -21.86 12.44 -8.20
C GLN A 582 -21.76 12.88 -9.67
N GLY A 583 -22.80 12.71 -10.47
CA GLY A 583 -22.80 13.14 -11.88
C GLY A 583 -22.14 12.16 -12.85
N LEU A 584 -21.68 11.02 -12.39
CA LEU A 584 -21.25 9.91 -13.22
C LEU A 584 -22.51 9.09 -13.59
N ASN A 585 -22.85 9.03 -14.88
CA ASN A 585 -23.94 8.19 -15.40
C ASN A 585 -23.54 6.70 -15.32
N ILE A 586 -23.38 6.20 -14.10
CA ILE A 586 -23.13 4.76 -13.87
C ILE A 586 -24.47 4.09 -13.63
N ASP A 587 -24.76 3.06 -14.41
CA ASP A 587 -25.96 2.26 -14.26
C ASP A 587 -26.00 1.65 -12.84
N ALA A 588 -27.10 1.86 -12.14
CA ALA A 588 -27.32 1.35 -10.79
C ALA A 588 -27.19 -0.19 -10.72
N SER A 589 -27.46 -0.88 -11.85
CA SER A 589 -27.34 -2.33 -11.98
C SER A 589 -25.90 -2.84 -11.82
N LEU A 590 -24.88 -2.02 -12.11
CA LEU A 590 -23.47 -2.40 -12.02
C LEU A 590 -22.89 -2.26 -10.60
N ILE A 591 -23.55 -1.54 -9.71
CA ILE A 591 -23.03 -1.24 -8.37
C ILE A 591 -22.96 -2.49 -7.52
N GLN A 592 -24.00 -3.30 -7.52
CA GLN A 592 -24.05 -4.51 -6.70
C GLN A 592 -23.00 -5.55 -7.12
N PRO A 593 -22.82 -5.89 -8.41
CA PRO A 593 -21.71 -6.74 -8.86
C PRO A 593 -20.33 -6.17 -8.49
N ALA A 594 -20.13 -4.86 -8.65
CA ALA A 594 -18.87 -4.21 -8.30
C ALA A 594 -18.57 -4.28 -6.78
N GLN A 595 -19.57 -4.12 -5.92
CA GLN A 595 -19.43 -4.28 -4.48
C GLN A 595 -19.06 -5.71 -4.09
N THR A 596 -19.71 -6.69 -4.74
CA THR A 596 -19.42 -8.10 -4.49
C THR A 596 -18.02 -8.46 -4.92
N ALA A 597 -17.59 -8.04 -6.13
CA ALA A 597 -16.23 -8.24 -6.61
C ALA A 597 -15.18 -7.60 -5.71
N PHE A 598 -15.41 -6.36 -5.29
CA PHE A 598 -14.53 -5.65 -4.35
C PHE A 598 -14.42 -6.38 -3.01
N THR A 599 -15.55 -6.87 -2.50
CA THR A 599 -15.59 -7.59 -1.22
C THR A 599 -14.79 -8.88 -1.30
N TYR A 600 -14.99 -9.68 -2.34
CA TYR A 600 -14.24 -10.93 -2.53
C TYR A 600 -12.75 -10.68 -2.74
N ALA A 601 -12.38 -9.68 -3.54
CA ALA A 601 -10.98 -9.30 -3.75
C ALA A 601 -10.31 -8.90 -2.43
N ALA A 602 -10.96 -8.07 -1.61
CA ALA A 602 -10.44 -7.64 -0.32
C ALA A 602 -10.22 -8.82 0.64
N TRP A 603 -11.18 -9.75 0.74
CA TRP A 603 -11.05 -10.94 1.58
C TRP A 603 -10.04 -11.94 1.02
N ALA A 604 -9.90 -12.06 -0.30
CA ALA A 604 -8.86 -12.90 -0.91
C ALA A 604 -7.45 -12.37 -0.59
N ILE A 605 -7.22 -11.06 -0.71
CA ILE A 605 -5.96 -10.42 -0.33
C ILE A 605 -5.66 -10.65 1.16
N PHE A 606 -6.67 -10.50 2.02
CA PHE A 606 -6.54 -10.80 3.44
C PHE A 606 -6.14 -12.26 3.67
N GLY A 607 -6.79 -13.21 2.99
CA GLY A 607 -6.47 -14.64 3.09
C GLY A 607 -5.02 -14.94 2.68
N LEU A 608 -4.53 -14.35 1.58
CA LEU A 608 -3.13 -14.47 1.15
C LEU A 608 -2.15 -13.93 2.20
N PHE A 609 -2.49 -12.80 2.80
CA PHE A 609 -1.67 -12.24 3.88
C PHE A 609 -1.64 -13.13 5.11
N VAL A 610 -2.78 -13.71 5.50
CA VAL A 610 -2.85 -14.68 6.61
C VAL A 610 -1.95 -15.88 6.33
N LEU A 611 -2.05 -16.48 5.14
CA LEU A 611 -1.21 -17.61 4.74
C LEU A 611 0.29 -17.25 4.81
N ARG A 612 0.65 -16.07 4.30
CA ARG A 612 2.03 -15.55 4.38
C ARG A 612 2.49 -15.35 5.82
N SER A 613 1.62 -14.78 6.66
CA SER A 613 1.92 -14.51 8.08
C SER A 613 2.06 -15.80 8.90
N LEU A 614 1.41 -16.87 8.48
CA LEU A 614 1.55 -18.21 9.04
C LEU A 614 2.80 -18.95 8.52
N GLY A 615 3.64 -18.29 7.69
CA GLY A 615 4.88 -18.86 7.18
C GLY A 615 4.70 -19.80 6.00
N MET A 616 3.53 -19.84 5.37
CA MET A 616 3.31 -20.66 4.17
C MET A 616 4.01 -20.01 2.98
N GLU A 617 4.74 -20.80 2.21
CA GLU A 617 5.33 -20.37 0.96
C GLU A 617 4.24 -20.20 -0.10
N LEU A 618 4.08 -18.96 -0.58
CA LEU A 618 3.09 -18.62 -1.60
C LEU A 618 3.52 -18.99 -3.02
N SER A 619 4.74 -19.52 -3.20
CA SER A 619 5.29 -19.90 -4.51
C SER A 619 4.39 -20.92 -5.26
N ASN A 620 3.94 -21.94 -4.55
CA ASN A 620 3.03 -22.95 -5.12
C ASN A 620 1.66 -22.35 -5.46
N LEU A 621 1.17 -21.46 -4.61
CA LEU A 621 -0.09 -20.74 -4.86
C LEU A 621 0.04 -19.77 -6.03
N ALA A 622 1.20 -19.13 -6.18
CA ALA A 622 1.48 -18.26 -7.32
C ALA A 622 1.46 -19.03 -8.65
N MET A 623 1.95 -20.29 -8.67
CA MET A 623 1.88 -21.15 -9.85
C MET A 623 0.43 -21.45 -10.23
N VAL A 624 -0.41 -21.83 -9.24
CA VAL A 624 -1.85 -22.07 -9.47
C VAL A 624 -2.57 -20.81 -9.89
N ALA A 625 -2.29 -19.69 -9.21
CA ALA A 625 -2.86 -18.38 -9.56
C ALA A 625 -2.41 -17.92 -10.95
N GLY A 626 -1.17 -18.22 -11.36
CA GLY A 626 -0.66 -18.00 -12.71
C GLY A 626 -1.47 -18.76 -13.76
N GLY A 627 -1.68 -20.07 -13.57
CA GLY A 627 -2.52 -20.89 -14.44
C GLY A 627 -3.97 -20.40 -14.51
N LEU A 628 -4.55 -20.05 -13.35
CA LEU A 628 -5.90 -19.51 -13.28
C LEU A 628 -5.99 -18.13 -13.97
N SER A 629 -4.98 -17.27 -13.82
CA SER A 629 -4.93 -15.96 -14.47
C SER A 629 -4.88 -16.07 -15.98
N VAL A 630 -4.14 -17.06 -16.52
CA VAL A 630 -4.11 -17.35 -17.96
C VAL A 630 -5.50 -17.83 -18.43
N GLY A 631 -6.14 -18.74 -17.68
CA GLY A 631 -7.49 -19.20 -18.00
C GLY A 631 -8.55 -18.07 -17.98
N ILE A 632 -8.51 -17.23 -16.96
CA ILE A 632 -9.37 -16.04 -16.86
C ILE A 632 -9.05 -15.06 -17.99
N GLY A 633 -7.76 -14.87 -18.31
CA GLY A 633 -7.29 -14.00 -19.40
C GLY A 633 -7.90 -14.43 -20.75
N PHE A 634 -7.84 -15.70 -21.08
CA PHE A 634 -8.49 -16.24 -22.29
C PHE A 634 -10.03 -16.10 -22.25
N GLY A 635 -10.65 -16.35 -21.09
CA GLY A 635 -12.09 -16.14 -20.92
C GLY A 635 -12.53 -14.69 -21.06
N MET A 636 -11.69 -13.73 -20.68
CA MET A 636 -11.96 -12.30 -20.78
C MET A 636 -11.50 -11.66 -22.09
N GLN A 637 -10.76 -12.36 -22.94
CA GLN A 637 -10.16 -11.81 -24.16
C GLN A 637 -11.17 -11.08 -25.03
N ALA A 638 -12.34 -11.68 -25.27
CA ALA A 638 -13.40 -11.08 -26.09
C ALA A 638 -13.95 -9.79 -25.45
N ILE A 639 -14.09 -9.76 -24.13
CA ILE A 639 -14.60 -8.58 -23.39
C ILE A 639 -13.60 -7.44 -23.50
N VAL A 640 -12.34 -7.71 -23.26
CA VAL A 640 -11.24 -6.72 -23.32
C VAL A 640 -11.09 -6.21 -24.76
N SER A 641 -11.14 -7.10 -25.75
CA SER A 641 -11.08 -6.73 -27.17
C SER A 641 -12.23 -5.77 -27.55
N ASN A 642 -13.45 -6.08 -27.14
CA ASN A 642 -14.61 -5.21 -27.41
C ASN A 642 -14.51 -3.86 -26.69
N PHE A 643 -14.00 -3.84 -25.47
CA PHE A 643 -13.77 -2.62 -24.70
C PHE A 643 -12.74 -1.71 -25.39
N ILE A 644 -11.58 -2.25 -25.75
CA ILE A 644 -10.52 -1.50 -26.42
C ILE A 644 -11.00 -1.01 -27.78
N SER A 645 -11.70 -1.86 -28.56
CA SER A 645 -12.30 -1.49 -29.84
C SER A 645 -13.32 -0.37 -29.67
N GLY A 646 -14.15 -0.41 -28.63
CA GLY A 646 -15.09 0.67 -28.31
C GLY A 646 -14.41 1.99 -28.03
N LEU A 647 -13.31 1.99 -27.26
CA LEU A 647 -12.49 3.18 -27.04
C LEU A 647 -11.89 3.72 -28.35
N LEU A 648 -11.36 2.84 -29.20
CA LEU A 648 -10.80 3.23 -30.49
C LEU A 648 -11.86 3.83 -31.42
N LEU A 649 -13.08 3.29 -31.45
CA LEU A 649 -14.19 3.84 -32.22
C LEU A 649 -14.59 5.24 -31.74
N ILE A 650 -14.68 5.43 -30.41
CA ILE A 650 -15.09 6.71 -29.80
C ILE A 650 -14.00 7.77 -29.98
N PHE A 651 -12.74 7.46 -29.63
CA PHE A 651 -11.64 8.42 -29.70
C PHE A 651 -11.13 8.63 -31.12
N GLY A 652 -11.04 7.56 -31.93
CA GLY A 652 -10.61 7.62 -33.31
C GLY A 652 -11.64 8.24 -34.24
N ARG A 653 -12.87 8.43 -33.79
CA ARG A 653 -14.00 8.97 -34.56
C ARG A 653 -14.19 8.29 -35.91
N MET A 654 -13.84 7.03 -36.01
CA MET A 654 -14.03 6.25 -37.24
C MET A 654 -15.52 6.10 -37.58
N LEU A 655 -16.37 6.14 -36.55
CA LEU A 655 -17.80 5.96 -36.59
C LEU A 655 -18.47 7.04 -35.74
N GLN A 656 -19.60 7.55 -36.19
CA GLN A 656 -20.40 8.51 -35.41
C GLN A 656 -21.85 8.07 -35.35
N VAL A 657 -22.54 8.51 -34.32
CA VAL A 657 -23.98 8.35 -34.21
C VAL A 657 -24.65 9.09 -35.37
N GLY A 658 -25.51 8.39 -36.11
CA GLY A 658 -26.15 8.90 -37.33
C GLY A 658 -25.53 8.42 -38.64
N ASP A 659 -24.31 7.87 -38.64
CA ASP A 659 -23.69 7.29 -39.85
C ASP A 659 -24.49 6.09 -40.34
N VAL A 660 -24.57 5.94 -41.67
CA VAL A 660 -25.07 4.71 -42.32
C VAL A 660 -23.86 3.86 -42.64
N VAL A 661 -23.86 2.67 -42.07
CA VAL A 661 -22.74 1.74 -42.15
C VAL A 661 -23.20 0.35 -42.62
N GLU A 662 -22.23 -0.35 -43.19
CA GLU A 662 -22.36 -1.75 -43.53
C GLU A 662 -21.20 -2.52 -42.95
N VAL A 663 -21.48 -3.48 -42.08
CA VAL A 663 -20.51 -4.35 -41.44
C VAL A 663 -21.11 -5.75 -41.30
N SER A 664 -20.32 -6.78 -41.58
CA SER A 664 -20.74 -8.18 -41.49
C SER A 664 -22.06 -8.49 -42.24
N GLY A 665 -22.37 -7.79 -43.36
CA GLY A 665 -23.61 -7.95 -44.14
C GLY A 665 -24.83 -7.22 -43.55
N VAL A 666 -24.65 -6.50 -42.43
CA VAL A 666 -25.71 -5.67 -41.84
C VAL A 666 -25.54 -4.23 -42.28
N THR A 667 -26.52 -3.69 -42.97
CA THR A 667 -26.58 -2.27 -43.35
C THR A 667 -27.59 -1.54 -42.47
N GLY A 668 -27.20 -0.46 -41.87
CA GLY A 668 -28.07 0.31 -41.00
C GLY A 668 -27.47 1.62 -40.48
N ARG A 669 -28.27 2.35 -39.73
CA ARG A 669 -27.88 3.63 -39.12
C ARG A 669 -27.40 3.42 -37.69
N VAL A 670 -26.22 3.94 -37.34
CA VAL A 670 -25.68 3.91 -35.98
C VAL A 670 -26.56 4.76 -35.08
N ARG A 671 -27.14 4.15 -34.05
CA ARG A 671 -27.97 4.83 -33.04
C ARG A 671 -27.20 5.17 -31.78
N LYS A 672 -26.32 4.27 -31.34
CA LYS A 672 -25.54 4.45 -30.13
C LYS A 672 -24.24 3.65 -30.23
N ILE A 673 -23.16 4.24 -29.78
CA ILE A 673 -21.86 3.57 -29.55
C ILE A 673 -21.71 3.41 -28.05
N SER A 674 -21.73 2.17 -27.57
CA SER A 674 -21.50 1.83 -26.17
C SER A 674 -20.06 1.33 -26.00
N VAL A 675 -19.64 1.06 -24.75
CA VAL A 675 -18.26 0.62 -24.45
C VAL A 675 -17.94 -0.74 -25.05
N ARG A 676 -18.92 -1.62 -25.18
CA ARG A 676 -18.77 -3.02 -25.60
C ARG A 676 -19.35 -3.29 -26.99
N ASP A 677 -20.43 -2.63 -27.33
CA ASP A 677 -21.23 -2.85 -28.54
C ASP A 677 -21.69 -1.54 -29.17
N THR A 678 -21.95 -1.57 -30.44
CA THR A 678 -22.54 -0.47 -31.19
C THR A 678 -23.93 -0.90 -31.66
N MET A 679 -24.92 -0.09 -31.37
CA MET A 679 -26.34 -0.32 -31.77
C MET A 679 -26.58 0.28 -33.14
N VAL A 680 -26.95 -0.56 -34.09
CA VAL A 680 -27.27 -0.22 -35.48
C VAL A 680 -28.74 -0.53 -35.71
N GLU A 681 -29.47 0.42 -36.24
CA GLU A 681 -30.86 0.26 -36.68
C GLU A 681 -30.89 0.01 -38.18
N THR A 682 -31.44 -1.11 -38.58
CA THR A 682 -31.62 -1.45 -39.99
C THR A 682 -32.80 -0.71 -40.62
N TYR A 683 -32.91 -0.73 -41.96
CA TYR A 683 -34.03 -0.14 -42.67
C TYR A 683 -35.35 -0.87 -42.43
N ASP A 684 -35.32 -2.11 -41.90
CA ASP A 684 -36.48 -2.87 -41.45
C ASP A 684 -36.87 -2.56 -40.00
N ASN A 685 -36.27 -1.50 -39.40
CA ASN A 685 -36.53 -1.04 -38.04
C ASN A 685 -36.08 -2.03 -36.95
N ALA A 686 -35.15 -2.95 -37.28
CA ALA A 686 -34.56 -3.86 -36.33
C ALA A 686 -33.33 -3.22 -35.66
N LEU A 687 -33.20 -3.37 -34.34
CA LEU A 687 -32.02 -2.92 -33.57
C LEU A 687 -31.04 -4.08 -33.44
N ILE A 688 -29.88 -3.95 -34.02
CA ILE A 688 -28.83 -4.96 -34.00
C ILE A 688 -27.67 -4.45 -33.13
N TYR A 689 -27.26 -5.24 -32.15
CA TYR A 689 -26.11 -4.96 -31.31
C TYR A 689 -24.90 -5.69 -31.89
N ILE A 690 -23.98 -4.94 -32.45
CA ILE A 690 -22.77 -5.46 -33.08
C ILE A 690 -21.61 -5.23 -32.11
N PRO A 691 -20.84 -6.28 -31.73
CA PRO A 691 -19.64 -6.14 -30.91
C PRO A 691 -18.64 -5.15 -31.52
N ASN A 692 -18.09 -4.27 -30.72
CA ASN A 692 -17.17 -3.23 -31.22
C ASN A 692 -15.93 -3.79 -31.92
N SER A 693 -15.48 -4.97 -31.52
CA SER A 693 -14.35 -5.65 -32.16
C SER A 693 -14.63 -5.98 -33.65
N GLU A 694 -15.88 -6.18 -34.05
CA GLU A 694 -16.22 -6.45 -35.45
C GLU A 694 -15.96 -5.24 -36.36
N PHE A 695 -16.21 -4.04 -35.85
CA PHE A 695 -15.94 -2.79 -36.60
C PHE A 695 -14.47 -2.55 -36.86
N ILE A 696 -13.58 -3.10 -35.97
CA ILE A 696 -12.13 -2.94 -36.14
C ILE A 696 -11.51 -4.10 -36.91
N SER A 697 -12.00 -5.32 -36.69
CA SER A 697 -11.44 -6.53 -37.30
C SER A 697 -11.97 -6.87 -38.67
N LYS A 698 -13.18 -6.40 -39.02
CA LYS A 698 -13.80 -6.65 -40.31
C LYS A 698 -13.83 -5.39 -41.18
N GLN A 699 -14.08 -5.58 -42.46
CA GLN A 699 -14.25 -4.46 -43.37
C GLN A 699 -15.51 -3.67 -42.99
N LEU A 700 -15.34 -2.39 -42.74
CA LEU A 700 -16.42 -1.43 -42.46
C LEU A 700 -16.59 -0.51 -43.67
N VAL A 701 -17.80 -0.48 -44.22
CA VAL A 701 -18.18 0.50 -45.24
C VAL A 701 -19.00 1.58 -44.55
N ASN A 702 -18.54 2.81 -44.59
CA ASN A 702 -19.30 3.97 -44.09
C ASN A 702 -19.75 4.82 -45.29
N TRP A 703 -21.06 4.86 -45.49
CA TRP A 703 -21.69 5.51 -46.64
C TRP A 703 -21.89 7.02 -46.44
N THR A 704 -21.73 7.52 -45.25
CA THR A 704 -22.13 8.92 -44.90
C THR A 704 -21.03 9.77 -44.30
N ARG A 705 -19.86 9.19 -44.02
CA ARG A 705 -18.82 9.84 -43.21
C ARG A 705 -18.29 11.14 -43.80
N ASN A 706 -17.66 11.13 -44.93
CA ASN A 706 -16.99 12.33 -45.49
C ASN A 706 -17.78 12.93 -46.67
N ASN A 707 -18.52 12.09 -47.37
CA ASN A 707 -19.32 12.50 -48.49
C ASN A 707 -20.57 11.63 -48.51
N PRO A 708 -21.77 12.16 -48.25
CA PRO A 708 -23.02 11.43 -48.23
C PRO A 708 -23.53 11.07 -49.66
N THR A 709 -22.81 11.47 -50.68
CA THR A 709 -23.24 11.18 -52.09
C THR A 709 -23.02 9.73 -52.45
N VAL A 710 -24.02 9.11 -53.03
CA VAL A 710 -23.99 7.69 -53.35
C VAL A 710 -24.32 7.50 -54.82
N ARG A 711 -23.59 6.62 -55.51
CA ARG A 711 -23.85 6.24 -56.86
C ARG A 711 -24.96 5.18 -56.93
N ILE A 712 -25.95 5.41 -57.72
CA ILE A 712 -27.02 4.44 -58.09
C ILE A 712 -26.63 3.79 -59.40
N ASN A 713 -26.69 2.48 -59.47
CA ASN A 713 -26.53 1.71 -60.70
C ASN A 713 -27.86 1.13 -61.09
N ILE A 714 -28.38 1.49 -62.26
CA ILE A 714 -29.63 0.98 -62.75
C ILE A 714 -29.34 0.14 -64.00
N PRO A 715 -29.35 -1.18 -63.90
CA PRO A 715 -29.23 -2.08 -65.03
C PRO A 715 -30.48 -2.05 -65.86
N ILE A 716 -30.30 -1.98 -67.16
CA ILE A 716 -31.41 -1.90 -68.14
C ILE A 716 -31.05 -2.78 -69.35
N GLY A 717 -31.93 -3.65 -69.77
CA GLY A 717 -31.78 -4.48 -70.96
C GLY A 717 -32.80 -4.08 -72.03
N VAL A 718 -32.32 -3.85 -73.23
CA VAL A 718 -33.21 -3.54 -74.40
C VAL A 718 -33.10 -4.64 -75.48
N ALA A 719 -34.06 -4.76 -76.29
CA ALA A 719 -34.09 -5.77 -77.34
C ALA A 719 -32.96 -5.55 -78.37
N TYR A 720 -32.48 -6.65 -78.92
CA TYR A 720 -31.58 -6.63 -80.04
C TYR A 720 -32.17 -5.90 -81.27
N GLY A 721 -31.40 -5.12 -82.00
CA GLY A 721 -31.84 -4.27 -83.06
C GLY A 721 -32.23 -2.86 -82.69
N THR A 722 -32.29 -2.54 -81.35
CA THR A 722 -32.53 -1.18 -80.83
C THR A 722 -31.33 -0.29 -81.05
N ASP A 723 -31.55 0.93 -81.52
CA ASP A 723 -30.47 1.95 -81.62
C ASP A 723 -29.86 2.27 -80.24
N THR A 724 -28.65 1.76 -80.07
CA THR A 724 -27.89 1.96 -78.80
C THR A 724 -27.60 3.42 -78.50
N GLY A 725 -27.38 4.26 -79.51
CA GLY A 725 -27.18 5.69 -79.38
C GLY A 725 -28.46 6.41 -78.83
N LEU A 726 -29.61 6.02 -79.35
CA LEU A 726 -30.88 6.53 -78.83
C LEU A 726 -31.18 6.13 -77.43
N VAL A 727 -30.85 4.85 -77.03
CA VAL A 727 -31.00 4.37 -75.66
C VAL A 727 -30.16 5.17 -74.74
N MET A 728 -28.85 5.36 -75.03
CA MET A 728 -27.92 6.12 -74.20
C MET A 728 -28.38 7.57 -74.03
N LYS A 729 -28.79 8.23 -75.07
CA LYS A 729 -29.34 9.61 -75.07
C LYS A 729 -30.57 9.73 -74.22
N THR A 730 -31.50 8.77 -74.36
CA THR A 730 -32.77 8.74 -73.61
C THR A 730 -32.50 8.53 -72.10
N LEU A 731 -31.62 7.61 -71.73
CA LEU A 731 -31.24 7.34 -70.32
C LEU A 731 -30.58 8.55 -69.70
N ILE A 732 -29.65 9.23 -70.38
CA ILE A 732 -28.97 10.46 -69.86
C ILE A 732 -30.02 11.57 -69.74
N ALA A 733 -30.91 11.74 -70.69
CA ALA A 733 -31.97 12.75 -70.62
C ALA A 733 -32.91 12.53 -69.42
N VAL A 734 -33.34 11.31 -69.18
CA VAL A 734 -34.15 10.95 -67.99
C VAL A 734 -33.43 11.24 -66.71
N ALA A 735 -32.16 10.85 -66.63
CA ALA A 735 -31.36 11.12 -65.42
C ALA A 735 -31.14 12.65 -65.16
N ASN A 736 -30.86 13.41 -66.20
CA ASN A 736 -30.68 14.87 -66.06
C ASN A 736 -31.98 15.61 -65.75
N ALA A 737 -33.14 15.09 -66.16
CA ALA A 737 -34.46 15.65 -65.88
C ALA A 737 -34.89 15.39 -64.37
N HIS A 738 -34.30 14.45 -63.71
CA HIS A 738 -34.70 14.04 -62.36
C HIS A 738 -34.11 14.94 -61.31
N GLY A 739 -34.93 15.59 -60.47
CA GLY A 739 -34.52 16.59 -59.49
C GLY A 739 -33.60 16.09 -58.37
N SER A 740 -33.64 14.79 -58.01
CA SER A 740 -32.81 14.16 -57.01
C SER A 740 -31.47 13.68 -57.52
N VAL A 741 -31.25 13.69 -58.84
CA VAL A 741 -29.98 13.28 -59.46
C VAL A 741 -29.05 14.47 -59.52
N MET A 742 -27.84 14.28 -59.08
CA MET A 742 -26.79 15.32 -59.02
C MET A 742 -26.34 15.66 -60.47
N LYS A 743 -26.11 16.95 -60.70
CA LYS A 743 -25.53 17.43 -61.99
C LYS A 743 -24.02 17.18 -62.09
N TYR A 744 -23.37 17.06 -60.94
CA TYR A 744 -21.95 16.74 -60.84
C TYR A 744 -21.73 15.77 -59.67
N PRO A 745 -21.07 14.62 -59.84
CA PRO A 745 -20.69 14.05 -61.16
C PRO A 745 -21.87 13.80 -62.06
N ALA A 746 -21.73 14.09 -63.38
CA ALA A 746 -22.80 13.95 -64.34
C ALA A 746 -23.26 12.48 -64.48
N PRO A 747 -24.53 12.22 -64.73
CA PRO A 747 -25.02 10.89 -65.06
C PRO A 747 -24.31 10.34 -66.31
N SER A 748 -23.97 9.07 -66.30
CA SER A 748 -23.34 8.38 -67.39
C SER A 748 -23.98 7.04 -67.69
N VAL A 749 -23.95 6.61 -68.92
CA VAL A 749 -24.45 5.32 -69.33
C VAL A 749 -23.31 4.50 -69.90
N ALA A 750 -23.22 3.27 -69.47
CA ALA A 750 -22.27 2.29 -69.99
C ALA A 750 -23.11 1.21 -70.74
N PHE A 751 -22.72 0.89 -71.97
CA PHE A 751 -23.11 -0.35 -72.58
C PHE A 751 -22.17 -1.42 -72.06
N THR A 752 -22.71 -2.39 -71.34
CA THR A 752 -21.85 -3.31 -70.51
C THR A 752 -21.59 -4.62 -71.23
N ASP A 753 -22.64 -5.15 -71.91
CA ASP A 753 -22.53 -6.49 -72.47
C ASP A 753 -23.63 -6.77 -73.46
N PHE A 754 -23.34 -7.70 -74.41
CA PHE A 754 -24.36 -8.39 -75.28
C PHE A 754 -24.88 -9.60 -74.49
N GLY A 755 -26.00 -9.48 -73.84
CA GLY A 755 -26.57 -10.55 -73.05
C GLY A 755 -27.31 -11.56 -73.92
N ASP A 756 -27.70 -12.71 -73.39
CA ASP A 756 -28.37 -13.81 -74.14
C ASP A 756 -29.60 -13.37 -74.91
N ASN A 757 -30.38 -12.40 -74.38
CA ASN A 757 -31.60 -11.90 -75.01
C ASN A 757 -31.66 -10.37 -75.01
N THR A 758 -30.61 -9.65 -74.54
CA THR A 758 -30.67 -8.20 -74.33
C THR A 758 -29.39 -7.53 -74.64
N LEU A 759 -29.43 -6.26 -75.06
CA LEU A 759 -28.33 -5.31 -74.98
C LEU A 759 -28.32 -4.67 -73.61
N ASN A 760 -27.26 -4.95 -72.80
CA ASN A 760 -27.20 -4.56 -71.42
C ASN A 760 -26.59 -3.20 -71.25
N PHE A 761 -27.28 -2.29 -70.60
CA PHE A 761 -26.79 -0.95 -70.21
C PHE A 761 -26.88 -0.80 -68.71
N ILE A 762 -26.00 0.01 -68.19
CA ILE A 762 -26.06 0.49 -66.79
C ILE A 762 -26.06 2.01 -66.77
N LEU A 763 -27.11 2.59 -66.22
CA LEU A 763 -27.20 4.01 -65.97
C LEU A 763 -26.57 4.25 -64.55
N TYR A 764 -25.51 5.06 -64.54
CA TYR A 764 -24.88 5.52 -63.31
C TYR A 764 -25.36 6.93 -62.98
N CYS A 765 -26.00 7.06 -61.81
CA CYS A 765 -26.45 8.34 -61.29
C CYS A 765 -25.94 8.57 -59.88
N TRP A 766 -25.72 9.81 -59.50
CA TRP A 766 -25.33 10.19 -58.13
C TRP A 766 -26.48 10.89 -57.47
N VAL A 767 -26.72 10.52 -56.16
CA VAL A 767 -27.69 11.18 -55.27
C VAL A 767 -26.97 11.78 -54.07
N ALA A 768 -27.49 12.91 -53.58
CA ALA A 768 -26.87 13.66 -52.51
C ALA A 768 -26.94 12.99 -51.12
N LYS A 769 -27.88 12.06 -50.91
CA LYS A 769 -28.09 11.38 -49.63
C LYS A 769 -28.35 9.89 -49.87
N TYR A 770 -27.75 9.05 -49.03
CA TYR A 770 -27.89 7.60 -49.06
C TYR A 770 -29.35 7.15 -49.01
N ASP A 771 -30.15 7.79 -48.14
CA ASP A 771 -31.58 7.42 -47.94
C ASP A 771 -32.43 7.62 -49.21
N ALA A 772 -32.05 8.55 -50.09
CA ALA A 772 -32.73 8.82 -51.33
C ALA A 772 -32.43 7.76 -52.44
N ARG A 773 -31.48 6.85 -52.20
CA ARG A 773 -31.00 5.88 -53.20
C ARG A 773 -32.15 5.02 -53.79
N VAL A 774 -32.97 4.46 -52.88
CA VAL A 774 -34.02 3.48 -53.31
C VAL A 774 -35.18 4.19 -53.97
N SER A 775 -35.64 5.31 -53.40
CA SER A 775 -36.79 6.09 -53.99
C SER A 775 -36.40 6.64 -55.35
N THR A 776 -35.21 7.29 -55.44
CA THR A 776 -34.71 7.84 -56.73
C THR A 776 -34.51 6.76 -57.76
N ALA A 777 -33.95 5.57 -57.38
CA ALA A 777 -33.81 4.46 -58.31
C ALA A 777 -35.14 3.96 -58.85
N THR A 778 -36.20 3.91 -58.03
CA THR A 778 -37.52 3.51 -58.40
C THR A 778 -38.14 4.57 -59.32
N GLU A 779 -38.04 5.85 -58.96
CA GLU A 779 -38.58 6.96 -59.81
C GLU A 779 -37.89 7.00 -61.17
N LEU A 780 -36.56 6.79 -61.20
CA LEU A 780 -35.82 6.70 -62.47
C LEU A 780 -36.22 5.52 -63.28
N ARG A 781 -36.45 4.34 -62.71
CA ARG A 781 -36.94 3.15 -63.45
C ARG A 781 -38.32 3.42 -64.10
N LEU A 782 -39.24 4.04 -63.34
CA LEU A 782 -40.53 4.43 -63.86
C LEU A 782 -40.43 5.48 -64.98
N ALA A 783 -39.55 6.47 -64.78
CA ALA A 783 -39.34 7.48 -65.83
C ALA A 783 -38.67 6.90 -67.09
N ILE A 784 -37.73 5.96 -66.95
CA ILE A 784 -37.11 5.23 -68.03
C ILE A 784 -38.15 4.43 -68.83
N GLU A 785 -38.99 3.67 -68.13
CA GLU A 785 -40.06 2.86 -68.72
C GLU A 785 -40.99 3.76 -69.56
N LYS A 786 -41.41 4.89 -69.00
CA LYS A 786 -42.26 5.88 -69.68
C LYS A 786 -41.61 6.44 -70.95
N GLN A 787 -40.29 6.81 -70.84
CA GLN A 787 -39.59 7.39 -72.00
C GLN A 787 -39.24 6.33 -73.07
N PHE A 788 -38.96 5.10 -72.65
CA PHE A 788 -38.72 3.99 -73.59
C PHE A 788 -39.99 3.70 -74.40
N ARG A 789 -41.13 3.68 -73.76
CA ARG A 789 -42.41 3.52 -74.43
C ARG A 789 -42.63 4.66 -75.42
N ALA A 790 -42.35 5.89 -75.04
CA ALA A 790 -42.55 7.08 -75.89
C ALA A 790 -41.64 7.10 -77.10
N ASN A 791 -40.44 6.53 -76.99
CA ASN A 791 -39.39 6.48 -78.05
C ASN A 791 -39.37 5.14 -78.79
N ASN A 792 -40.40 4.26 -78.59
CA ASN A 792 -40.50 2.92 -79.21
C ASN A 792 -39.23 2.09 -78.91
N ILE A 793 -38.62 2.21 -77.74
CA ILE A 793 -37.49 1.36 -77.29
C ILE A 793 -38.14 0.16 -76.58
N GLU A 794 -37.89 -1.01 -77.06
CA GLU A 794 -38.44 -2.26 -76.52
C GLU A 794 -37.52 -2.80 -75.39
N ILE A 795 -38.13 -3.05 -74.24
CA ILE A 795 -37.48 -3.78 -73.16
C ILE A 795 -37.57 -5.26 -73.48
N ALA A 796 -36.44 -5.89 -73.55
CA ALA A 796 -36.42 -7.26 -74.09
C ALA A 796 -37.13 -8.28 -73.19
N PHE A 797 -37.92 -9.13 -73.86
CA PHE A 797 -38.47 -10.34 -73.25
C PHE A 797 -37.45 -11.48 -73.43
N PRO A 798 -37.51 -12.50 -72.62
CA PRO A 798 -36.76 -13.70 -72.88
C PRO A 798 -37.04 -14.27 -74.26
N GLN A 799 -36.07 -14.43 -75.10
CA GLN A 799 -36.19 -14.96 -76.39
C GLN A 799 -35.87 -16.46 -76.39
N VAL A 800 -36.75 -17.24 -77.01
CA VAL A 800 -36.53 -18.69 -77.19
C VAL A 800 -36.74 -19.07 -78.61
N ASP A 801 -35.70 -19.52 -79.26
CA ASP A 801 -35.82 -20.07 -80.62
C ASP A 801 -36.37 -21.48 -80.50
N VAL A 802 -37.64 -21.64 -80.97
CA VAL A 802 -38.28 -22.93 -80.95
C VAL A 802 -38.16 -23.56 -82.36
N HIS A 803 -37.25 -24.52 -82.49
CA HIS A 803 -37.19 -25.38 -83.67
C HIS A 803 -38.25 -26.47 -83.65
N VAL A 804 -39.36 -26.27 -84.30
CA VAL A 804 -40.40 -27.26 -84.42
C VAL A 804 -39.98 -28.33 -85.46
N LYS A 805 -39.55 -29.47 -84.95
CA LYS A 805 -39.16 -30.63 -85.85
C LYS A 805 -40.28 -31.39 -86.49
N GLU A 806 -41.43 -31.41 -85.86
CA GLU A 806 -42.71 -32.09 -86.46
C GLU A 806 -43.90 -31.36 -85.91
N LEU A 807 -44.80 -30.98 -86.82
CA LEU A 807 -46.19 -30.54 -86.51
C LEU A 807 -47.10 -31.74 -86.44
N PRO A 808 -47.81 -31.95 -85.30
CA PRO A 808 -48.81 -33.01 -85.25
C PRO A 808 -49.89 -32.83 -86.38
N PRO A 809 -50.35 -33.89 -87.08
CA PRO A 809 -51.29 -33.78 -88.15
C PRO A 809 -52.60 -33.17 -87.63
N HIS A 810 -53.09 -32.20 -88.38
CA HIS A 810 -54.39 -31.50 -88.16
C HIS A 810 -55.57 -32.48 -88.32
N LYS A 811 -56.22 -32.82 -87.20
CA LYS A 811 -57.53 -33.57 -87.30
C LYS A 811 -58.64 -32.55 -87.63
N PRO A 812 -59.42 -32.83 -88.76
CA PRO A 812 -60.54 -31.95 -89.13
C PRO A 812 -61.63 -32.05 -88.08
N ALA A 813 -62.28 -30.93 -87.82
CA ALA A 813 -63.40 -30.76 -86.90
C ALA A 813 -64.62 -31.51 -87.36
N SER A 814 -65.19 -32.44 -86.62
CA SER A 814 -66.51 -33.03 -86.82
C SER A 814 -67.58 -32.23 -86.05
N LYS A 815 -68.67 -31.97 -86.74
CA LYS A 815 -69.83 -31.13 -86.34
C LYS A 815 -70.53 -31.63 -85.11
N LYS A 816 -71.08 -30.67 -84.36
CA LYS A 816 -72.11 -30.75 -83.29
C LYS A 816 -73.35 -31.59 -83.70
N PRO A 817 -74.21 -32.09 -82.77
CA PRO A 817 -74.98 -31.22 -81.87
C PRO A 817 -75.42 -31.80 -80.53
N GLY A 818 -75.85 -30.99 -79.68
CA GLY A 818 -77.05 -31.18 -78.85
C GLY A 818 -76.86 -31.35 -77.28
N ASP A 819 -77.43 -30.42 -76.67
CA ASP A 819 -78.23 -30.39 -75.42
C ASP A 819 -77.56 -30.41 -74.00
N ARG A 820 -78.10 -29.50 -73.34
CA ARG A 820 -77.96 -29.15 -71.84
C ARG A 820 -78.40 -30.36 -70.98
N PRO A 821 -78.25 -30.36 -69.59
CA PRO A 821 -78.28 -29.21 -68.68
C PRO A 821 -77.42 -29.35 -67.43
N HIS A 822 -77.27 -28.25 -66.71
CA HIS A 822 -77.04 -27.97 -65.29
C HIS A 822 -76.74 -29.14 -64.36
N ALA A 823 -75.59 -29.05 -63.65
CA ALA A 823 -75.50 -29.58 -62.33
C ALA A 823 -74.64 -28.60 -61.39
N ARG A 824 -75.34 -28.12 -60.44
CA ARG A 824 -74.77 -27.44 -59.20
C ARG A 824 -73.71 -28.33 -58.58
N VAL A 825 -72.55 -27.84 -58.27
CA VAL A 825 -71.68 -28.49 -57.33
C VAL A 825 -71.50 -27.63 -56.13
N ARG A 826 -71.93 -28.24 -55.06
CA ARG A 826 -71.88 -27.87 -53.66
C ARG A 826 -70.46 -27.51 -53.21
N ARG A 827 -70.41 -26.37 -52.49
CA ARG A 827 -69.32 -26.10 -51.50
C ARG A 827 -69.43 -27.11 -50.37
N THR A 828 -68.37 -27.83 -50.06
CA THR A 828 -68.17 -28.45 -48.74
C THR A 828 -67.05 -27.80 -48.06
N ARG A 829 -67.48 -27.08 -47.09
CA ARG A 829 -66.72 -26.59 -45.92
C ARG A 829 -66.38 -27.82 -45.10
N ARG A 830 -65.13 -28.05 -44.77
CA ARG A 830 -64.78 -28.94 -43.70
C ARG A 830 -64.12 -28.13 -42.58
N GLN A 831 -64.82 -28.18 -41.49
CA GLN A 831 -64.48 -27.72 -40.15
C GLN A 831 -63.35 -28.51 -39.55
N ALA A 832 -62.57 -27.82 -38.80
CA ALA A 832 -62.10 -28.10 -37.46
C ALA A 832 -62.14 -29.55 -36.94
N GLY A 833 -61.03 -29.97 -36.50
CA GLY A 833 -60.79 -31.10 -35.62
C GLY A 833 -59.75 -30.71 -34.60
N ASN A 834 -60.24 -30.46 -33.44
CA ASN A 834 -59.59 -30.26 -32.15
C ASN A 834 -59.18 -31.62 -31.66
N SER A 835 -58.00 -31.69 -31.03
CA SER A 835 -57.60 -32.67 -29.99
C SER A 835 -56.09 -32.49 -29.76
N ASP A 836 -55.54 -32.39 -28.70
CA ASP A 836 -55.73 -32.59 -27.27
C ASP A 836 -54.39 -32.35 -26.61
N HIS A 837 -54.40 -31.63 -25.54
CA HIS A 837 -53.33 -31.57 -24.55
C HIS A 837 -53.11 -32.97 -23.93
N PRO A 838 -51.92 -33.19 -23.39
CA PRO A 838 -51.97 -33.46 -21.97
C PRO A 838 -50.95 -32.62 -21.14
N LYS A 839 -51.48 -32.12 -20.05
CA LYS A 839 -50.83 -31.66 -18.83
C LYS A 839 -49.85 -32.71 -18.27
N ARG A 840 -48.70 -32.26 -17.80
CA ARG A 840 -47.98 -32.88 -16.67
C ARG A 840 -47.48 -31.77 -15.78
N ARG A 841 -48.18 -31.64 -14.69
CA ARG A 841 -47.85 -31.89 -13.27
C ARG A 841 -46.57 -31.25 -12.80
N GLU A 842 -46.79 -30.23 -11.99
CA GLU A 842 -45.94 -29.78 -10.88
C GLU A 842 -45.66 -30.94 -9.95
N GLU A 843 -44.41 -31.10 -9.54
CA GLU A 843 -44.07 -31.69 -8.26
C GLU A 843 -43.02 -30.82 -7.58
N ASN A 844 -43.46 -30.28 -6.46
CA ASN A 844 -42.66 -29.74 -5.37
C ASN A 844 -41.59 -30.72 -4.93
N MET A 845 -40.39 -30.20 -4.61
CA MET A 845 -39.71 -30.64 -3.41
C MET A 845 -38.77 -29.53 -2.90
N ALA A 846 -39.11 -29.10 -1.71
CA ALA A 846 -38.27 -28.36 -0.82
C ALA A 846 -37.09 -29.26 -0.36
N ASP A 847 -35.85 -28.68 -0.32
CA ASP A 847 -35.03 -28.60 0.88
C ASP A 847 -33.99 -27.49 0.68
#